data_cc4f7bd5ec7617b005cfe56d2d8a587c
#
_entry.id   cc4f7bd5ec7617b005cfe56d2d8a587c
#
_cell.length_a   1.000
_cell.length_b   1.000
_cell.length_c   1.000
_cell.angle_alpha   90.00
_cell.angle_beta   90.00
_cell.angle_gamma   90.00
#
_symmetry.space_group_name_H-M   'P 1'
#
loop_
_entity.id
_entity.type
_entity.pdbx_description
1 polymer ?
#
loop_
_entity_poly.entity_id
_entity_poly.type
_entity_poly.pdbx_seq_one_letter_code
_entity_poly.pdbx_strand_id
1 'polypeptide(L)'
;MKLKKWLLGLVTFAAMAVLCAVCVGAETYGDFEYDVRYDDISVTITGYTGSAKKVDNIPAEIDGKSVTNINCSAFSECTSIVLPKSVKYIYGYSTNLTEIKVAEGNLNYASVNGVLYNSNKTRIICYPAGRKDTDYMIIDGVTSIGVEAFKYCTSLTSITIPDSMIEIGSRAFYGCTGLTSITIPDSVTSIYDAFSGCTSLTSITIPYSVTSIGWYAFEGCTSLTSITIPKSVTSIGECAFRGCISLTSITIPDSVTDIDNYVFEDCTNLTAINVATGNKNYISVNGVLYNKDKTSIVCYPAGKKDKNYKIPDGVTSIEGDTFVSCTSLISITIPESVTNIDDDFKGCINLQEIKIATANSNYVSVNGVLYNKNKTVLICYPIGKNDKDFKIIDGVTQIRGRAFYNCTNLTNITMPDSVQEIGWLAFGYCNNLTSITIPNSVTWINISAFMGCANLKSITIPDSKIWIEKCAFGNCTSLKNITIPGSVASIGEEAFGYYYDKYDDCTKKIDNFKIYCYSGTEGEKYAKDNGFEYELLDKLPTLAKVTGVKLGGRAADALRINWAKNASADGYIVEMYQGNKWVRVAKITNNSTTTFRKAGLKASTVYKFRVRAYKMSGSTALYGNYSATVTARTNPSIMKGVKIGGKAKDALRVNWTKNTSAQGYIVEMYRGNKWVRVAKITNNSTTTFRKAGLARNTTYKFRVRAYHMSGNTPLYGNYGSISEKTAAK
;
A
#
# COMPACT_ATOMS: atom_id res chain seq x y z
N MET A 1 18.03 24.08 16.76
CA MET A 1 19.16 23.23 17.17
C MET A 1 18.91 21.73 16.89
N LYS A 2 17.66 21.31 16.60
CA LYS A 2 17.30 19.90 16.31
C LYS A 2 17.72 19.41 14.89
N LEU A 3 17.88 20.29 13.90
CA LEU A 3 18.28 19.90 12.53
C LEU A 3 19.75 19.45 12.37
N LYS A 4 20.64 19.80 13.30
CA LYS A 4 22.06 19.40 13.21
C LYS A 4 22.38 17.99 13.75
N LYS A 5 21.50 17.43 14.60
CA LYS A 5 21.67 16.06 15.11
C LYS A 5 21.19 15.00 14.12
N TRP A 6 20.24 15.32 13.24
CA TRP A 6 19.75 14.43 12.17
C TRP A 6 20.80 14.21 11.07
N LEU A 7 21.63 15.20 10.79
CA LEU A 7 22.71 15.06 9.77
C LEU A 7 23.89 14.20 10.26
N LEU A 8 24.13 14.08 11.57
CA LEU A 8 25.23 13.21 12.06
C LEU A 8 24.86 11.72 12.09
N GLY A 9 23.58 11.40 12.34
CA GLY A 9 23.08 10.01 12.27
C GLY A 9 23.03 9.45 10.85
N LEU A 10 22.71 10.30 9.87
CA LEU A 10 22.68 9.91 8.45
C LEU A 10 24.07 9.72 7.83
N VAL A 11 25.08 10.42 8.35
CA VAL A 11 26.47 10.28 7.83
C VAL A 11 27.12 8.98 8.32
N THR A 12 26.76 8.47 9.49
CA THR A 12 27.28 7.18 9.98
C THR A 12 26.58 5.99 9.34
N PHE A 13 25.30 6.08 8.94
CA PHE A 13 24.61 5.04 8.17
C PHE A 13 24.99 5.05 6.68
N ALA A 14 25.23 6.23 6.09
CA ALA A 14 25.69 6.33 4.69
C ALA A 14 27.15 5.85 4.50
N ALA A 15 27.98 5.90 5.55
CA ALA A 15 29.34 5.38 5.47
C ALA A 15 29.41 3.84 5.58
N MET A 16 28.37 3.17 6.09
CA MET A 16 28.25 1.69 6.06
C MET A 16 27.55 1.15 4.81
N ALA A 17 26.77 1.96 4.09
CA ALA A 17 26.00 1.51 2.91
C ALA A 17 26.76 1.66 1.56
N VAL A 18 27.94 2.24 1.53
CA VAL A 18 28.75 2.44 0.28
C VAL A 18 29.75 1.30 0.05
N LEU A 19 29.70 0.22 0.83
CA LEU A 19 30.52 -0.97 0.64
C LEU A 19 29.71 -2.20 0.17
N CYS A 20 28.70 -2.04 -0.67
CA CYS A 20 28.29 -3.12 -1.57
C CYS A 20 29.23 -3.08 -2.78
N ALA A 21 30.38 -3.68 -2.58
CA ALA A 21 31.36 -4.00 -3.62
C ALA A 21 30.68 -4.88 -4.69
N VAL A 22 31.07 -4.64 -5.91
CA VAL A 22 31.12 -5.61 -6.99
C VAL A 22 31.28 -7.02 -6.39
N CYS A 23 30.36 -7.94 -6.66
CA CYS A 23 30.57 -9.37 -6.42
C CYS A 23 31.75 -9.86 -7.26
N VAL A 24 32.94 -9.66 -6.76
CA VAL A 24 34.05 -10.55 -7.04
C VAL A 24 33.72 -11.80 -6.25
N GLY A 25 33.52 -12.94 -6.89
CA GLY A 25 33.26 -14.21 -6.21
C GLY A 25 34.28 -14.40 -5.10
N ALA A 26 33.86 -14.83 -3.90
CA ALA A 26 34.75 -15.08 -2.78
C ALA A 26 35.89 -15.98 -3.27
N GLU A 27 37.14 -15.61 -2.96
CA GLU A 27 38.29 -16.42 -3.27
C GLU A 27 38.29 -17.67 -2.38
N THR A 28 38.81 -18.81 -2.88
CA THR A 28 38.78 -20.07 -2.12
C THR A 28 40.19 -20.59 -1.87
N TYR A 29 40.42 -21.14 -0.68
CA TYR A 29 41.64 -21.84 -0.31
C TYR A 29 41.26 -23.13 0.44
N GLY A 30 41.38 -24.27 -0.23
CA GLY A 30 40.82 -25.53 0.29
C GLY A 30 39.34 -25.42 0.53
N ASP A 31 38.91 -25.69 1.78
CA ASP A 31 37.48 -25.59 2.20
C ASP A 31 37.09 -24.20 2.69
N PHE A 32 37.97 -23.20 2.62
CA PHE A 32 37.72 -21.86 3.13
C PHE A 32 37.46 -20.87 2.00
N GLU A 33 36.41 -20.06 2.16
CA GLU A 33 36.17 -18.87 1.36
C GLU A 33 36.73 -17.65 2.11
N TYR A 34 37.37 -16.73 1.39
CA TYR A 34 38.01 -15.58 2.00
C TYR A 34 37.94 -14.33 1.11
N ASP A 35 38.02 -13.17 1.77
CA ASP A 35 38.19 -11.88 1.13
C ASP A 35 39.53 -11.27 1.47
N VAL A 36 40.21 -10.71 0.47
CA VAL A 36 41.43 -9.92 0.67
C VAL A 36 41.03 -8.54 1.21
N ARG A 37 41.69 -8.11 2.28
CA ARG A 37 41.43 -6.80 2.89
C ARG A 37 42.10 -5.67 2.10
N TYR A 38 41.69 -4.45 2.35
CA TYR A 38 42.23 -3.23 1.72
C TYR A 38 43.74 -3.00 1.94
N ASP A 39 44.31 -3.67 2.93
CA ASP A 39 45.78 -3.61 3.18
C ASP A 39 46.58 -4.51 2.26
N ASP A 40 45.94 -5.35 1.43
CA ASP A 40 46.51 -6.33 0.51
C ASP A 40 47.48 -7.35 1.15
N ILE A 41 47.63 -7.35 2.49
CA ILE A 41 48.53 -8.25 3.25
C ILE A 41 47.82 -9.14 4.23
N SER A 42 46.49 -8.95 4.38
CA SER A 42 45.68 -9.76 5.28
C SER A 42 44.34 -10.18 4.64
N VAL A 43 43.77 -11.26 5.16
CA VAL A 43 42.50 -11.83 4.68
C VAL A 43 41.50 -12.03 5.81
N THR A 44 40.24 -12.08 5.42
CA THR A 44 39.08 -12.43 6.26
C THR A 44 38.54 -13.77 5.80
N ILE A 45 38.37 -14.75 6.68
CA ILE A 45 37.55 -15.96 6.39
C ILE A 45 36.07 -15.57 6.41
N THR A 46 35.42 -15.79 5.28
CA THR A 46 34.00 -15.42 5.05
C THR A 46 33.09 -16.62 4.87
N GLY A 47 33.63 -17.80 4.49
CA GLY A 47 32.91 -19.05 4.30
C GLY A 47 33.71 -20.28 4.64
N TYR A 48 33.02 -21.39 4.92
CA TYR A 48 33.59 -22.73 5.08
C TYR A 48 32.67 -23.76 4.42
N THR A 49 33.20 -24.42 3.38
CA THR A 49 32.48 -25.38 2.54
C THR A 49 32.77 -26.84 2.89
N GLY A 50 33.70 -27.06 3.82
CA GLY A 50 34.07 -28.40 4.28
C GLY A 50 32.97 -29.09 5.11
N SER A 51 33.04 -30.42 5.15
CA SER A 51 32.05 -31.24 5.91
C SER A 51 32.42 -31.44 7.37
N ALA A 52 33.60 -30.99 7.82
CA ALA A 52 34.05 -31.18 9.20
C ALA A 52 33.22 -30.35 10.19
N LYS A 53 32.66 -31.00 11.21
CA LYS A 53 31.93 -30.31 12.31
C LYS A 53 32.89 -29.67 13.34
N LYS A 54 34.15 -30.09 13.37
CA LYS A 54 35.21 -29.50 14.18
C LYS A 54 36.33 -29.06 13.25
N VAL A 55 36.65 -27.77 13.27
CA VAL A 55 37.66 -27.17 12.36
C VAL A 55 38.83 -26.70 13.20
N ASP A 56 39.85 -27.58 13.31
CA ASP A 56 41.02 -27.34 14.13
C ASP A 56 42.19 -26.78 13.29
N ASN A 57 42.03 -26.66 11.97
CA ASN A 57 43.07 -26.34 10.99
C ASN A 57 42.77 -25.08 10.16
N ILE A 58 42.09 -24.08 10.75
CA ILE A 58 41.97 -22.79 10.09
C ILE A 58 43.37 -22.27 9.79
N PRO A 59 43.74 -21.95 8.52
CA PRO A 59 45.06 -21.54 8.16
C PRO A 59 45.41 -20.19 8.81
N ALA A 60 46.66 -20.04 9.26
CA ALA A 60 47.17 -18.77 9.78
C ALA A 60 47.56 -17.79 8.65
N GLU A 61 47.72 -18.33 7.43
CA GLU A 61 48.14 -17.60 6.23
C GLU A 61 47.49 -18.25 4.99
N ILE A 62 47.06 -17.46 4.03
CA ILE A 62 46.53 -17.88 2.73
C ILE A 62 47.23 -17.04 1.67
N ASP A 63 47.85 -17.71 0.68
CA ASP A 63 48.55 -17.08 -0.44
C ASP A 63 49.54 -15.97 -0.02
N GLY A 64 50.33 -16.23 1.07
CA GLY A 64 51.29 -15.27 1.63
C GLY A 64 50.66 -14.13 2.43
N LYS A 65 49.36 -14.12 2.61
CA LYS A 65 48.61 -13.11 3.39
C LYS A 65 48.13 -13.67 4.73
N SER A 66 48.29 -12.90 5.79
CA SER A 66 47.92 -13.34 7.14
C SER A 66 46.38 -13.41 7.32
N VAL A 67 45.85 -14.50 7.87
CA VAL A 67 44.43 -14.60 8.28
C VAL A 67 44.28 -13.83 9.58
N THR A 68 43.81 -12.59 9.48
CA THR A 68 43.65 -11.70 10.63
C THR A 68 42.20 -11.58 11.12
N ASN A 69 41.23 -11.92 10.29
CA ASN A 69 39.83 -11.79 10.60
C ASN A 69 39.06 -13.09 10.36
N ILE A 70 38.11 -13.37 11.21
CA ILE A 70 37.18 -14.50 11.08
C ILE A 70 35.74 -14.01 11.27
N ASN A 71 34.88 -14.33 10.30
CA ASN A 71 33.45 -14.24 10.43
C ASN A 71 32.92 -15.58 10.98
N CYS A 72 32.38 -15.61 12.21
CA CYS A 72 31.84 -16.82 12.81
C CYS A 72 30.66 -17.41 12.02
N SER A 73 29.95 -16.61 11.24
CA SER A 73 28.85 -17.11 10.40
C SER A 73 29.33 -18.06 9.30
N ALA A 74 30.63 -17.98 8.90
CA ALA A 74 31.26 -18.93 8.01
C ALA A 74 31.19 -20.38 8.51
N PHE A 75 31.12 -20.56 9.82
CA PHE A 75 31.12 -21.87 10.50
C PHE A 75 29.73 -22.25 11.02
N SER A 76 28.67 -21.85 10.31
CA SER A 76 27.28 -22.09 10.71
C SER A 76 26.95 -23.58 10.91
N GLU A 77 27.63 -24.47 10.20
CA GLU A 77 27.44 -25.92 10.29
C GLU A 77 28.41 -26.60 11.29
N CYS A 78 29.35 -25.85 11.87
CA CYS A 78 30.38 -26.38 12.75
C CYS A 78 29.96 -26.31 14.22
N THR A 79 30.54 -27.23 15.02
CA THR A 79 30.35 -27.26 16.48
C THR A 79 31.58 -26.72 17.23
N SER A 80 32.77 -26.74 16.65
CA SER A 80 34.01 -26.25 17.25
C SER A 80 34.94 -25.65 16.19
N ILE A 81 35.63 -24.58 16.55
CA ILE A 81 36.69 -23.98 15.75
C ILE A 81 37.92 -23.70 16.63
N VAL A 82 39.10 -23.70 16.02
CA VAL A 82 40.37 -23.26 16.64
C VAL A 82 40.87 -22.01 15.94
N LEU A 83 40.89 -20.87 16.64
CA LEU A 83 41.42 -19.60 16.11
C LEU A 83 42.94 -19.69 15.98
N PRO A 84 43.53 -19.46 14.79
CA PRO A 84 44.97 -19.44 14.63
C PRO A 84 45.63 -18.24 15.34
N LYS A 85 46.95 -18.31 15.54
CA LYS A 85 47.72 -17.26 16.24
C LYS A 85 47.63 -15.89 15.58
N SER A 86 47.37 -15.83 14.28
CA SER A 86 47.35 -14.61 13.46
C SER A 86 46.05 -13.80 13.63
N VAL A 87 44.96 -14.38 14.16
CA VAL A 87 43.65 -13.74 14.24
C VAL A 87 43.67 -12.60 15.25
N LYS A 88 43.22 -11.42 14.77
CA LYS A 88 43.12 -10.17 15.54
C LYS A 88 41.67 -9.73 15.73
N TYR A 89 40.79 -10.11 14.80
CA TYR A 89 39.37 -9.70 14.82
C TYR A 89 38.46 -10.90 14.55
N ILE A 90 37.41 -11.00 15.36
CA ILE A 90 36.38 -12.00 15.20
C ILE A 90 35.03 -11.29 15.30
N TYR A 91 34.09 -11.64 14.43
CA TYR A 91 32.74 -11.08 14.40
C TYR A 91 31.74 -12.10 13.83
N GLY A 92 30.47 -11.73 13.79
CA GLY A 92 29.41 -12.65 13.40
C GLY A 92 29.10 -13.67 14.50
N TYR A 93 28.12 -14.53 14.25
CA TYR A 93 27.69 -15.57 15.19
C TYR A 93 27.38 -16.88 14.45
N SER A 94 27.42 -17.98 15.18
CA SER A 94 26.95 -19.29 14.69
C SER A 94 26.13 -19.96 15.80
N THR A 95 24.92 -20.38 15.48
CA THR A 95 24.02 -21.05 16.43
C THR A 95 24.37 -22.48 16.70
N ASN A 96 25.33 -23.07 15.97
CA ASN A 96 25.77 -24.45 16.15
C ASN A 96 27.11 -24.56 16.89
N LEU A 97 27.90 -23.48 16.94
CA LEU A 97 29.16 -23.51 17.69
C LEU A 97 28.91 -23.72 19.18
N THR A 98 29.52 -24.75 19.75
CA THR A 98 29.53 -25.06 21.17
C THR A 98 30.85 -24.73 21.85
N GLU A 99 31.91 -24.51 21.05
CA GLU A 99 33.26 -24.28 21.53
C GLU A 99 34.06 -23.44 20.55
N ILE A 100 34.77 -22.44 21.08
CA ILE A 100 35.80 -21.69 20.35
C ILE A 100 37.12 -21.84 21.12
N LYS A 101 38.08 -22.52 20.51
CA LYS A 101 39.47 -22.67 21.02
C LYS A 101 40.38 -21.61 20.43
N VAL A 102 41.46 -21.38 21.07
CA VAL A 102 42.51 -20.43 20.62
C VAL A 102 43.83 -21.15 20.58
N ALA A 103 44.54 -21.07 19.45
CA ALA A 103 45.86 -21.68 19.29
C ALA A 103 46.87 -21.01 20.22
N GLU A 104 47.87 -21.79 20.69
CA GLU A 104 48.98 -21.28 21.47
C GLU A 104 49.72 -20.16 20.73
N GLY A 105 50.05 -19.09 21.46
CA GLY A 105 50.76 -17.93 20.90
C GLY A 105 49.82 -16.88 20.27
N ASN A 106 48.49 -16.99 20.32
CA ASN A 106 47.63 -15.89 19.97
C ASN A 106 47.69 -14.80 21.05
N LEU A 107 48.04 -13.57 20.63
CA LEU A 107 48.21 -12.44 21.55
C LEU A 107 46.94 -11.63 21.83
N ASN A 108 45.86 -11.92 21.11
CA ASN A 108 44.62 -11.12 21.16
C ASN A 108 43.52 -11.82 21.98
N TYR A 109 43.51 -13.17 21.97
CA TYR A 109 42.43 -13.96 22.52
C TYR A 109 42.88 -15.07 23.44
N ALA A 110 42.03 -15.45 24.35
CA ALA A 110 42.12 -16.64 25.20
C ALA A 110 40.78 -17.37 25.21
N SER A 111 40.82 -18.71 25.31
CA SER A 111 39.65 -19.54 25.50
C SER A 111 39.59 -20.10 26.93
N VAL A 112 38.47 -19.98 27.59
CA VAL A 112 38.23 -20.62 28.89
C VAL A 112 36.96 -21.45 28.77
N ASN A 113 37.10 -22.77 28.94
CA ASN A 113 35.97 -23.71 28.80
C ASN A 113 35.19 -23.54 27.49
N GLY A 114 35.89 -23.21 26.36
CA GLY A 114 35.29 -23.02 25.04
C GLY A 114 34.62 -21.66 24.82
N VAL A 115 34.63 -20.78 25.81
CA VAL A 115 34.17 -19.38 25.68
C VAL A 115 35.33 -18.49 25.34
N LEU A 116 35.17 -17.56 24.41
CA LEU A 116 36.20 -16.67 23.90
C LEU A 116 36.28 -15.39 24.71
N TYR A 117 37.45 -15.06 25.16
CA TYR A 117 37.83 -13.83 25.86
C TYR A 117 38.94 -13.07 25.11
N ASN A 118 39.14 -11.81 25.47
CA ASN A 118 40.40 -11.14 25.13
C ASN A 118 41.58 -11.83 25.87
N SER A 119 42.85 -11.58 25.48
CA SER A 119 44.01 -12.29 25.97
C SER A 119 44.22 -12.20 27.49
N ASN A 120 43.88 -11.08 28.11
CA ASN A 120 43.98 -10.87 29.56
C ASN A 120 42.70 -11.27 30.34
N LYS A 121 41.70 -11.83 29.66
CA LYS A 121 40.46 -12.35 30.21
C LYS A 121 39.62 -11.32 30.95
N THR A 122 39.73 -10.06 30.63
CA THR A 122 38.93 -8.99 31.21
C THR A 122 37.65 -8.68 30.42
N ARG A 123 37.56 -9.23 29.19
CA ARG A 123 36.39 -9.04 28.33
C ARG A 123 35.95 -10.35 27.71
N ILE A 124 34.63 -10.67 27.82
CA ILE A 124 34.03 -11.74 27.01
C ILE A 124 33.83 -11.21 25.59
N ILE A 125 34.36 -11.97 24.62
CA ILE A 125 34.23 -11.65 23.19
C ILE A 125 33.05 -12.43 22.57
N CYS A 126 32.97 -13.76 22.86
CA CYS A 126 31.90 -14.60 22.32
C CYS A 126 31.66 -15.81 23.21
N TYR A 127 30.42 -15.96 23.65
CA TYR A 127 29.90 -17.20 24.19
C TYR A 127 29.22 -17.96 23.04
N PRO A 128 29.68 -19.19 22.71
CA PRO A 128 29.14 -19.94 21.57
C PRO A 128 27.66 -20.26 21.73
N ALA A 129 26.82 -19.78 20.79
CA ALA A 129 25.36 -19.85 20.92
C ALA A 129 24.78 -21.29 20.82
N GLY A 130 25.55 -22.24 20.27
CA GLY A 130 25.17 -23.67 20.20
C GLY A 130 25.30 -24.44 21.50
N ARG A 131 25.90 -23.85 22.54
CA ARG A 131 26.03 -24.49 23.86
C ARG A 131 24.65 -24.79 24.45
N LYS A 132 24.57 -25.84 25.24
CA LYS A 132 23.34 -26.31 25.86
C LYS A 132 23.29 -26.06 27.38
N ASP A 133 24.25 -25.27 27.89
CA ASP A 133 24.24 -24.87 29.29
C ASP A 133 22.96 -24.07 29.58
N THR A 134 22.33 -24.33 30.68
CA THR A 134 21.17 -23.57 31.17
C THR A 134 21.61 -22.39 32.05
N ASP A 135 22.78 -22.54 32.69
CA ASP A 135 23.33 -21.57 33.62
C ASP A 135 24.78 -21.29 33.27
N TYR A 136 25.19 -20.04 33.33
CA TYR A 136 26.57 -19.67 33.11
C TYR A 136 27.04 -18.62 34.10
N MET A 137 28.20 -18.93 34.75
CA MET A 137 28.86 -17.99 35.61
C MET A 137 30.06 -17.36 34.87
N ILE A 138 30.00 -16.06 34.70
CA ILE A 138 31.15 -15.29 34.14
C ILE A 138 32.27 -15.33 35.19
N ILE A 139 33.49 -15.62 34.73
CA ILE A 139 34.64 -15.74 35.64
C ILE A 139 34.97 -14.39 36.30
N ASP A 140 35.44 -14.44 37.52
CA ASP A 140 35.85 -13.25 38.28
C ASP A 140 36.97 -12.47 37.54
N GLY A 141 36.94 -11.13 37.71
CA GLY A 141 37.88 -10.21 37.05
C GLY A 141 37.48 -9.80 35.65
N VAL A 142 36.41 -10.33 35.08
CA VAL A 142 35.85 -9.79 33.84
C VAL A 142 35.16 -8.45 34.12
N THR A 143 35.54 -7.42 33.34
CA THR A 143 35.05 -6.06 33.50
C THR A 143 34.12 -5.63 32.36
N SER A 144 34.09 -6.37 31.23
CA SER A 144 33.18 -6.04 30.14
C SER A 144 32.68 -7.26 29.37
N ILE A 145 31.42 -7.17 28.94
CA ILE A 145 30.80 -8.08 27.97
C ILE A 145 30.85 -7.40 26.60
N GLY A 146 31.41 -8.07 25.60
CA GLY A 146 31.54 -7.55 24.25
C GLY A 146 30.20 -7.34 23.53
N VAL A 147 30.22 -6.57 22.45
CA VAL A 147 29.08 -6.42 21.54
C VAL A 147 28.68 -7.81 21.03
N GLU A 148 27.39 -8.13 21.11
CA GLU A 148 26.81 -9.41 20.67
C GLU A 148 27.39 -10.68 21.34
N ALA A 149 28.09 -10.55 22.48
CA ALA A 149 28.86 -11.65 23.07
C ALA A 149 28.03 -12.90 23.44
N PHE A 150 26.75 -12.76 23.81
CA PHE A 150 25.80 -13.83 24.08
C PHE A 150 24.63 -13.86 23.10
N LYS A 151 24.80 -13.29 21.91
CA LYS A 151 23.74 -13.21 20.91
C LYS A 151 23.19 -14.59 20.55
N TYR A 152 21.85 -14.75 20.61
CA TYR A 152 21.11 -16.00 20.35
C TYR A 152 21.51 -17.18 21.23
N CYS A 153 22.00 -16.95 22.43
CA CYS A 153 22.25 -18.02 23.42
C CYS A 153 20.93 -18.49 24.02
N THR A 154 20.14 -19.19 23.21
CA THR A 154 18.74 -19.55 23.51
C THR A 154 18.56 -20.61 24.63
N SER A 155 19.61 -21.35 24.93
CA SER A 155 19.59 -22.37 26.01
C SER A 155 19.79 -21.78 27.39
N LEU A 156 20.46 -20.61 27.49
CA LEU A 156 20.74 -20.00 28.81
C LEU A 156 19.46 -19.49 29.46
N THR A 157 19.18 -19.95 30.66
CA THR A 157 18.05 -19.51 31.50
C THR A 157 18.50 -18.53 32.57
N SER A 158 19.77 -18.61 33.02
CA SER A 158 20.39 -17.68 33.96
C SER A 158 21.84 -17.38 33.64
N ILE A 159 22.29 -16.19 33.99
CA ILE A 159 23.70 -15.74 33.86
C ILE A 159 24.07 -15.00 35.14
N THR A 160 25.16 -15.46 35.80
CA THR A 160 25.76 -14.74 36.93
C THR A 160 26.83 -13.78 36.41
N ILE A 161 26.63 -12.49 36.63
CA ILE A 161 27.55 -11.41 36.25
C ILE A 161 28.34 -11.02 37.51
N PRO A 162 29.70 -10.98 37.50
CA PRO A 162 30.48 -10.63 38.66
C PRO A 162 30.41 -9.12 38.96
N ASP A 163 30.64 -8.74 40.22
CA ASP A 163 30.65 -7.33 40.65
C ASP A 163 31.75 -6.46 39.99
N SER A 164 32.76 -7.11 39.40
CA SER A 164 33.81 -6.45 38.62
C SER A 164 33.32 -5.88 37.27
N MET A 165 32.09 -6.23 36.84
CA MET A 165 31.52 -5.82 35.54
C MET A 165 31.26 -4.32 35.51
N ILE A 166 31.78 -3.63 34.50
CA ILE A 166 31.61 -2.17 34.32
C ILE A 166 30.78 -1.87 33.07
N GLU A 167 30.92 -2.71 32.03
CA GLU A 167 30.30 -2.46 30.70
C GLU A 167 29.56 -3.70 30.19
N ILE A 168 28.31 -3.51 29.77
CA ILE A 168 27.54 -4.49 28.97
C ILE A 168 27.41 -3.90 27.57
N GLY A 169 28.01 -4.57 26.58
CA GLY A 169 28.05 -4.13 25.19
C GLY A 169 26.65 -4.14 24.54
N SER A 170 26.51 -3.38 23.45
CA SER A 170 25.30 -3.37 22.63
C SER A 170 24.97 -4.79 22.15
N ARG A 171 23.67 -5.16 22.20
CA ARG A 171 23.17 -6.50 21.82
C ARG A 171 23.81 -7.66 22.55
N ALA A 172 24.41 -7.41 23.73
CA ALA A 172 25.14 -8.43 24.45
C ALA A 172 24.33 -9.71 24.65
N PHE A 173 23.05 -9.61 24.94
CA PHE A 173 22.11 -10.73 25.16
C PHE A 173 20.98 -10.75 24.10
N TYR A 174 21.20 -10.17 22.91
CA TYR A 174 20.20 -10.11 21.87
C TYR A 174 19.68 -11.51 21.50
N GLY A 175 18.35 -11.71 21.59
CA GLY A 175 17.72 -12.98 21.22
C GLY A 175 18.01 -14.13 22.16
N CYS A 176 18.44 -13.88 23.41
CA CYS A 176 18.55 -14.91 24.47
C CYS A 176 17.17 -15.33 24.95
N THR A 177 16.43 -16.04 24.09
CA THR A 177 15.02 -16.38 24.32
C THR A 177 14.77 -17.29 25.53
N GLY A 178 15.78 -17.99 26.03
CA GLY A 178 15.71 -18.82 27.26
C GLY A 178 15.88 -18.03 28.55
N LEU A 179 16.48 -16.81 28.49
CA LEU A 179 16.87 -16.07 29.70
C LEU A 179 15.64 -15.61 30.49
N THR A 180 15.47 -16.08 31.70
CA THR A 180 14.30 -15.82 32.56
C THR A 180 14.52 -14.68 33.54
N SER A 181 15.75 -14.53 34.00
CA SER A 181 16.17 -13.44 34.91
C SER A 181 17.66 -13.15 34.78
N ILE A 182 18.04 -11.92 35.10
CA ILE A 182 19.43 -11.51 35.17
C ILE A 182 19.57 -10.37 36.19
N THR A 183 20.66 -10.38 36.93
CA THR A 183 21.01 -9.29 37.86
C THR A 183 22.16 -8.49 37.26
N ILE A 184 21.97 -7.20 37.11
CA ILE A 184 22.98 -6.27 36.62
C ILE A 184 23.71 -5.68 37.84
N PRO A 185 25.06 -5.75 37.91
CA PRO A 185 25.83 -5.18 39.00
C PRO A 185 25.74 -3.65 39.10
N ASP A 186 25.91 -3.11 40.29
CA ASP A 186 25.84 -1.67 40.57
C ASP A 186 26.94 -0.82 39.93
N SER A 187 27.96 -1.46 39.38
CA SER A 187 29.03 -0.79 38.60
C SER A 187 28.66 -0.49 37.15
N VAL A 188 27.57 -1.08 36.61
CA VAL A 188 27.12 -0.83 35.23
C VAL A 188 26.33 0.46 35.16
N THR A 189 26.73 1.37 34.26
CA THR A 189 26.15 2.74 34.16
C THR A 189 25.17 2.94 33.01
N SER A 190 25.12 2.02 32.04
CA SER A 190 24.26 2.14 30.87
C SER A 190 23.83 0.79 30.34
N ILE A 191 22.63 0.77 29.74
CA ILE A 191 22.03 -0.42 29.10
C ILE A 191 21.55 0.02 27.72
N TYR A 192 22.27 -0.41 26.67
CA TYR A 192 21.94 -0.12 25.29
C TYR A 192 21.62 -1.40 24.55
N ASP A 193 20.39 -1.56 24.02
CA ASP A 193 20.04 -2.66 23.12
C ASP A 193 20.40 -4.08 23.67
N ALA A 194 20.73 -4.13 24.98
CA ALA A 194 21.40 -5.29 25.53
C ALA A 194 20.51 -6.53 25.63
N PHE A 195 19.21 -6.36 25.89
CA PHE A 195 18.25 -7.44 26.15
C PHE A 195 17.15 -7.56 25.10
N SER A 196 17.33 -6.94 23.94
CA SER A 196 16.35 -7.04 22.86
C SER A 196 16.12 -8.49 22.46
N GLY A 197 14.84 -8.90 22.38
CA GLY A 197 14.44 -10.28 22.04
C GLY A 197 14.61 -11.32 23.13
N CYS A 198 14.85 -10.93 24.39
CA CYS A 198 14.84 -11.85 25.54
C CYS A 198 13.41 -12.22 25.91
N THR A 199 12.78 -13.06 25.10
CA THR A 199 11.31 -13.31 25.17
C THR A 199 10.84 -14.00 26.46
N SER A 200 11.71 -14.74 27.16
CA SER A 200 11.38 -15.38 28.44
C SER A 200 11.71 -14.52 29.66
N LEU A 201 12.29 -13.33 29.50
CA LEU A 201 12.68 -12.47 30.62
C LEU A 201 11.43 -11.96 31.35
N THR A 202 11.21 -12.42 32.59
CA THR A 202 10.01 -12.07 33.35
C THR A 202 10.22 -10.84 34.24
N SER A 203 11.45 -10.63 34.71
CA SER A 203 11.84 -9.50 35.54
C SER A 203 13.32 -9.20 35.41
N ILE A 204 13.67 -7.93 35.60
CA ILE A 204 15.05 -7.48 35.66
C ILE A 204 15.18 -6.33 36.65
N THR A 205 16.27 -6.31 37.42
CA THR A 205 16.62 -5.22 38.31
C THR A 205 17.63 -4.33 37.62
N ILE A 206 17.27 -3.05 37.42
CA ILE A 206 18.16 -2.03 36.89
C ILE A 206 18.84 -1.34 38.09
N PRO A 207 20.18 -1.32 38.17
CA PRO A 207 20.87 -0.70 39.28
C PRO A 207 20.79 0.82 39.28
N TYR A 208 21.01 1.42 40.45
CA TYR A 208 20.98 2.88 40.62
C TYR A 208 22.14 3.62 39.91
N SER A 209 23.14 2.92 39.46
CA SER A 209 24.23 3.45 38.61
C SER A 209 23.81 3.78 37.18
N VAL A 210 22.72 3.16 36.70
CA VAL A 210 22.20 3.38 35.34
C VAL A 210 21.51 4.74 35.26
N THR A 211 22.01 5.60 34.38
CA THR A 211 21.47 6.95 34.17
C THR A 211 20.64 7.08 32.90
N SER A 212 20.69 6.07 32.00
CA SER A 212 19.95 6.03 30.74
C SER A 212 19.55 4.62 30.40
N ILE A 213 18.29 4.42 30.00
CA ILE A 213 17.83 3.20 29.31
C ILE A 213 17.94 3.51 27.83
N GLY A 214 18.84 2.81 27.12
CA GLY A 214 19.15 3.09 25.73
C GLY A 214 18.09 2.58 24.74
N TRP A 215 18.33 2.82 23.48
CA TRP A 215 17.48 2.38 22.36
C TRP A 215 17.35 0.86 22.37
N TYR A 216 16.12 0.35 22.13
CA TYR A 216 15.80 -1.08 22.04
C TYR A 216 16.19 -1.93 23.28
N ALA A 217 16.48 -1.33 24.43
CA ALA A 217 17.08 -2.02 25.59
C ALA A 217 16.35 -3.30 26.00
N PHE A 218 15.02 -3.28 25.97
CA PHE A 218 14.12 -4.39 26.30
C PHE A 218 13.11 -4.70 25.18
N GLU A 219 13.42 -4.31 23.95
CA GLU A 219 12.55 -4.58 22.82
C GLU A 219 12.22 -6.07 22.71
N GLY A 220 10.94 -6.42 22.56
CA GLY A 220 10.52 -7.81 22.39
C GLY A 220 10.71 -8.69 23.62
N CYS A 221 10.90 -8.13 24.81
CA CYS A 221 10.86 -8.89 26.07
C CYS A 221 9.40 -9.24 26.40
N THR A 222 8.86 -10.20 25.65
CA THR A 222 7.42 -10.49 25.63
C THR A 222 6.85 -11.02 26.96
N SER A 223 7.69 -11.62 27.80
CA SER A 223 7.30 -12.13 29.13
C SER A 223 7.50 -11.13 30.27
N LEU A 224 8.06 -9.93 29.99
CA LEU A 224 8.35 -8.92 31.02
C LEU A 224 7.03 -8.36 31.60
N THR A 225 6.71 -8.74 32.83
CA THR A 225 5.44 -8.37 33.49
C THR A 225 5.53 -7.06 34.26
N SER A 226 6.72 -6.75 34.79
CA SER A 226 7.00 -5.52 35.52
C SER A 226 8.47 -5.14 35.42
N ILE A 227 8.75 -3.84 35.51
CA ILE A 227 10.09 -3.29 35.59
C ILE A 227 10.08 -2.03 36.45
N THR A 228 11.09 -1.89 37.30
CA THR A 228 11.30 -0.66 38.09
C THR A 228 12.39 0.18 37.44
N ILE A 229 12.05 1.40 37.06
CA ILE A 229 13.00 2.39 36.54
C ILE A 229 13.59 3.12 37.75
N PRO A 230 14.93 3.07 37.97
CA PRO A 230 15.58 3.76 39.08
C PRO A 230 15.47 5.29 38.97
N LYS A 231 15.53 5.98 40.12
CA LYS A 231 15.53 7.45 40.18
C LYS A 231 16.82 8.10 39.61
N SER A 232 17.80 7.34 39.24
CA SER A 232 19.00 7.78 38.52
C SER A 232 18.77 7.99 37.02
N VAL A 233 17.74 7.31 36.46
CA VAL A 233 17.47 7.36 35.02
C VAL A 233 16.89 8.72 34.64
N THR A 234 17.52 9.38 33.67
CA THR A 234 17.11 10.67 33.14
C THR A 234 16.50 10.59 31.73
N SER A 235 16.79 9.52 30.97
CA SER A 235 16.28 9.33 29.62
C SER A 235 15.89 7.89 29.33
N ILE A 236 14.84 7.73 28.50
CA ILE A 236 14.36 6.43 27.99
C ILE A 236 14.39 6.53 26.47
N GLY A 237 15.24 5.71 25.83
CA GLY A 237 15.52 5.78 24.41
C GLY A 237 14.43 5.16 23.55
N GLU A 238 14.53 5.39 22.23
CA GLU A 238 13.59 4.91 21.21
C GLU A 238 13.39 3.39 21.29
N CYS A 239 12.13 2.95 21.21
CA CYS A 239 11.74 1.55 21.25
C CYS A 239 12.20 0.77 22.50
N ALA A 240 12.57 1.43 23.61
CA ALA A 240 13.19 0.78 24.76
C ALA A 240 12.36 -0.38 25.35
N PHE A 241 11.04 -0.30 25.33
CA PHE A 241 10.10 -1.34 25.78
C PHE A 241 9.18 -1.83 24.67
N ARG A 242 9.48 -1.54 23.40
CA ARG A 242 8.64 -1.98 22.28
C ARG A 242 8.39 -3.48 22.33
N GLY A 243 7.12 -3.90 22.16
CA GLY A 243 6.76 -5.32 22.15
C GLY A 243 6.84 -6.02 23.50
N CYS A 244 6.93 -5.30 24.64
CA CYS A 244 6.79 -5.87 25.97
C CYS A 244 5.32 -6.19 26.26
N ILE A 245 4.78 -7.20 25.56
CA ILE A 245 3.34 -7.46 25.52
C ILE A 245 2.75 -7.89 26.87
N SER A 246 3.56 -8.41 27.82
CA SER A 246 3.09 -8.79 29.17
C SER A 246 3.16 -7.65 30.18
N LEU A 247 3.76 -6.51 29.84
CA LEU A 247 3.88 -5.37 30.74
C LEU A 247 2.51 -4.72 30.96
N THR A 248 2.03 -4.69 32.20
CA THR A 248 0.69 -4.18 32.53
C THR A 248 0.67 -2.74 33.00
N SER A 249 1.75 -2.32 33.67
CA SER A 249 1.95 -0.93 34.10
C SER A 249 3.43 -0.61 34.25
N ILE A 250 3.76 0.67 34.15
CA ILE A 250 5.12 1.18 34.37
C ILE A 250 5.03 2.51 35.11
N THR A 251 6.06 2.82 35.93
CA THR A 251 6.16 4.12 36.62
C THR A 251 7.38 4.87 36.14
N ILE A 252 7.16 6.07 35.60
CA ILE A 252 8.19 7.03 35.21
C ILE A 252 8.64 7.81 36.45
N PRO A 253 9.91 7.74 36.87
CA PRO A 253 10.42 8.44 38.05
C PRO A 253 10.50 9.95 37.81
N ASP A 254 10.72 10.67 38.92
CA ASP A 254 10.85 12.13 38.92
C ASP A 254 12.10 12.66 38.20
N SER A 255 13.11 11.84 38.04
CA SER A 255 14.36 12.13 37.31
C SER A 255 14.25 12.14 35.79
N VAL A 256 13.28 11.42 35.21
CA VAL A 256 13.16 11.29 33.75
C VAL A 256 12.74 12.61 33.13
N THR A 257 13.57 13.13 32.25
CA THR A 257 13.39 14.40 31.52
C THR A 257 13.13 14.19 30.04
N ASP A 258 13.47 13.00 29.48
CA ASP A 258 13.37 12.68 28.07
C ASP A 258 12.83 11.26 27.85
N ILE A 259 11.81 11.15 27.01
CA ILE A 259 11.20 9.88 26.56
C ILE A 259 11.11 9.97 25.04
N ASP A 260 11.84 9.09 24.35
CA ASP A 260 11.88 9.05 22.90
C ASP A 260 10.61 8.46 22.28
N ASN A 261 10.56 8.37 20.95
CA ASN A 261 9.43 7.83 20.22
C ASN A 261 9.34 6.29 20.35
N TYR A 262 8.14 5.73 20.16
CA TYR A 262 7.87 4.30 20.12
C TYR A 262 8.27 3.50 21.37
N VAL A 263 8.54 4.17 22.50
CA VAL A 263 9.03 3.52 23.73
C VAL A 263 8.12 2.38 24.16
N PHE A 264 6.80 2.54 24.07
CA PHE A 264 5.78 1.57 24.47
C PHE A 264 4.98 1.00 23.29
N GLU A 265 5.48 1.11 22.05
CA GLU A 265 4.85 0.51 20.87
C GLU A 265 4.62 -1.00 21.12
N ASP A 266 3.46 -1.52 20.73
CA ASP A 266 3.07 -2.93 20.84
C ASP A 266 3.07 -3.50 22.28
N CYS A 267 3.06 -2.65 23.32
CA CYS A 267 2.81 -3.07 24.70
C CYS A 267 1.30 -3.32 24.91
N THR A 268 0.75 -4.36 24.29
CA THR A 268 -0.70 -4.56 24.12
C THR A 268 -1.48 -4.84 25.41
N ASN A 269 -0.79 -5.13 26.53
CA ASN A 269 -1.42 -5.27 27.86
C ASN A 269 -1.11 -4.08 28.80
N LEU A 270 -0.36 -3.08 28.33
CA LEU A 270 -0.06 -1.91 29.16
C LEU A 270 -1.33 -1.04 29.34
N THR A 271 -1.85 -1.02 30.55
CA THR A 271 -3.08 -0.29 30.89
C THR A 271 -2.83 1.07 31.53
N ALA A 272 -1.66 1.27 32.12
CA ALA A 272 -1.30 2.52 32.79
C ALA A 272 0.20 2.82 32.71
N ILE A 273 0.52 4.06 32.37
CA ILE A 273 1.83 4.67 32.56
C ILE A 273 1.69 5.66 33.70
N ASN A 274 2.24 5.32 34.86
CA ASN A 274 2.24 6.18 36.02
C ASN A 274 3.44 7.14 35.97
N VAL A 275 3.32 8.29 36.62
CA VAL A 275 4.40 9.27 36.73
C VAL A 275 4.54 9.68 38.19
N ALA A 276 5.77 9.69 38.71
CA ALA A 276 6.07 10.15 40.06
C ALA A 276 5.65 11.60 40.23
N THR A 277 5.12 11.94 41.40
CA THR A 277 4.55 13.27 41.68
C THR A 277 5.56 14.42 41.55
N GLY A 278 6.85 14.14 41.75
CA GLY A 278 7.95 15.08 41.62
C GLY A 278 8.43 15.35 40.19
N ASN A 279 7.95 14.56 39.20
CA ASN A 279 8.40 14.74 37.83
C ASN A 279 8.01 16.11 37.27
N LYS A 280 8.99 16.82 36.69
CA LYS A 280 8.82 18.20 36.17
C LYS A 280 8.43 18.27 34.69
N ASN A 281 8.59 17.16 33.97
CA ASN A 281 8.42 17.10 32.50
C ASN A 281 7.15 16.40 32.09
N TYR A 282 6.70 15.42 32.89
CA TYR A 282 5.58 14.54 32.55
C TYR A 282 4.55 14.46 33.67
N ILE A 283 3.35 14.06 33.31
CA ILE A 283 2.25 13.77 34.23
C ILE A 283 1.40 12.61 33.67
N SER A 284 0.85 11.80 34.56
CA SER A 284 -0.14 10.76 34.21
C SER A 284 -1.54 11.23 34.59
N VAL A 285 -2.48 11.09 33.67
CA VAL A 285 -3.91 11.29 33.93
C VAL A 285 -4.67 10.03 33.51
N ASN A 286 -5.28 9.36 34.47
CA ASN A 286 -5.96 8.07 34.23
C ASN A 286 -5.09 7.03 33.50
N GLY A 287 -3.80 7.02 33.80
CA GLY A 287 -2.83 6.08 33.20
C GLY A 287 -2.32 6.51 31.82
N VAL A 288 -2.81 7.59 31.24
CA VAL A 288 -2.31 8.17 29.98
C VAL A 288 -1.16 9.12 30.27
N LEU A 289 -0.08 9.04 29.52
CA LEU A 289 1.11 9.88 29.67
C LEU A 289 0.98 11.16 28.88
N TYR A 290 1.19 12.29 29.55
CA TYR A 290 1.21 13.65 28.98
C TYR A 290 2.53 14.35 29.30
N ASN A 291 2.85 15.38 28.52
CA ASN A 291 3.78 16.39 28.99
C ASN A 291 3.20 17.11 30.22
N LYS A 292 4.06 17.80 30.99
CA LYS A 292 3.68 18.41 32.29
C LYS A 292 2.48 19.35 32.19
N ASP A 293 2.43 20.15 31.14
CA ASP A 293 1.40 21.15 30.92
C ASP A 293 0.09 20.56 30.32
N LYS A 294 0.07 19.26 30.05
CA LYS A 294 -1.05 18.53 29.41
C LYS A 294 -1.43 19.09 28.04
N THR A 295 -0.50 19.71 27.35
CA THR A 295 -0.72 20.23 26.00
C THR A 295 -0.40 19.19 24.91
N SER A 296 0.35 18.14 25.26
CA SER A 296 0.64 17.01 24.36
C SER A 296 0.37 15.68 25.07
N ILE A 297 -0.24 14.75 24.35
CA ILE A 297 -0.31 13.34 24.73
C ILE A 297 0.96 12.68 24.20
N VAL A 298 1.77 12.14 25.13
CA VAL A 298 3.01 11.43 24.79
C VAL A 298 2.70 9.97 24.47
N CYS A 299 1.88 9.29 25.28
CA CYS A 299 1.48 7.91 25.01
C CYS A 299 0.14 7.56 25.66
N TYR A 300 -0.76 7.00 24.84
CA TYR A 300 -1.97 6.33 25.30
C TYR A 300 -1.69 4.83 25.38
N PRO A 301 -1.75 4.20 26.58
CA PRO A 301 -1.40 2.79 26.74
C PRO A 301 -2.27 1.85 25.87
N ALA A 302 -1.63 1.02 25.06
CA ALA A 302 -2.30 0.16 24.07
C ALA A 302 -3.25 -0.88 24.69
N GLY A 303 -2.99 -1.27 25.95
CA GLY A 303 -3.79 -2.25 26.72
C GLY A 303 -5.06 -1.69 27.34
N LYS A 304 -5.30 -0.38 27.32
CA LYS A 304 -6.54 0.22 27.83
C LYS A 304 -7.75 -0.35 27.08
N LYS A 305 -8.87 -0.51 27.79
CA LYS A 305 -10.09 -1.16 27.27
C LYS A 305 -11.17 -0.16 26.84
N ASP A 306 -10.83 1.12 26.78
CA ASP A 306 -11.74 2.17 26.32
C ASP A 306 -12.13 1.91 24.85
N LYS A 307 -13.41 1.87 24.56
CA LYS A 307 -13.91 1.78 23.19
C LYS A 307 -13.96 3.15 22.52
N ASN A 308 -14.23 4.17 23.32
CA ASN A 308 -14.36 5.56 22.86
C ASN A 308 -13.49 6.43 23.73
N TYR A 309 -12.58 7.16 23.15
CA TYR A 309 -11.70 8.06 23.88
C TYR A 309 -11.92 9.50 23.44
N LYS A 310 -12.24 10.38 24.39
CA LYS A 310 -12.26 11.83 24.17
C LYS A 310 -10.92 12.39 24.65
N ILE A 311 -10.15 12.97 23.75
CA ILE A 311 -8.95 13.72 24.08
C ILE A 311 -9.36 14.94 24.92
N PRO A 312 -8.71 15.20 26.07
CA PRO A 312 -9.05 16.33 26.92
C PRO A 312 -8.92 17.67 26.21
N ASP A 313 -9.83 18.59 26.56
CA ASP A 313 -9.73 19.97 26.12
C ASP A 313 -8.43 20.59 26.68
N GLY A 314 -7.72 21.41 25.87
CA GLY A 314 -6.40 21.95 26.19
C GLY A 314 -5.22 21.19 25.59
N VAL A 315 -5.40 19.95 25.14
CA VAL A 315 -4.39 19.26 24.32
C VAL A 315 -4.28 19.97 22.97
N THR A 316 -3.07 20.31 22.57
CA THR A 316 -2.78 21.04 21.32
C THR A 316 -2.04 20.17 20.30
N SER A 317 -1.33 19.11 20.76
CA SER A 317 -0.55 18.21 19.91
C SER A 317 -0.82 16.74 20.25
N ILE A 318 -0.86 15.91 19.21
CA ILE A 318 -0.86 14.44 19.26
C ILE A 318 0.41 14.00 18.54
N GLU A 319 1.34 13.41 19.29
CA GLU A 319 2.63 12.95 18.74
C GLU A 319 2.49 11.70 17.86
N GLY A 320 3.51 11.41 17.06
CA GLY A 320 3.43 10.40 15.97
C GLY A 320 3.25 8.95 16.40
N ASP A 321 3.38 8.60 17.68
CA ASP A 321 3.24 7.24 18.22
C ASP A 321 2.26 7.14 19.40
N THR A 322 1.50 8.22 19.62
CA THR A 322 0.59 8.34 20.78
C THR A 322 -0.40 7.19 20.90
N PHE A 323 -1.04 6.80 19.80
CA PHE A 323 -2.12 5.77 19.78
C PHE A 323 -1.71 4.47 19.11
N VAL A 324 -0.43 4.18 18.99
CA VAL A 324 0.04 2.96 18.31
C VAL A 324 -0.52 1.71 19.02
N SER A 325 -1.03 0.76 18.22
CA SER A 325 -1.55 -0.56 18.68
C SER A 325 -2.69 -0.50 19.70
N CYS A 326 -3.45 0.62 19.75
CA CYS A 326 -4.61 0.76 20.61
C CYS A 326 -5.82 -0.03 20.08
N THR A 327 -5.74 -1.36 20.16
CA THR A 327 -6.70 -2.28 19.52
C THR A 327 -8.12 -2.25 20.11
N SER A 328 -8.32 -1.69 21.31
CA SER A 328 -9.66 -1.58 21.92
C SER A 328 -10.46 -0.39 21.41
N LEU A 329 -9.79 0.65 20.87
CA LEU A 329 -10.44 1.88 20.42
C LEU A 329 -11.31 1.65 19.18
N ILE A 330 -12.56 2.08 19.26
CA ILE A 330 -13.53 2.10 18.15
C ILE A 330 -13.69 3.52 17.63
N SER A 331 -13.68 4.53 18.53
CA SER A 331 -13.74 5.93 18.13
C SER A 331 -12.82 6.82 19.00
N ILE A 332 -12.32 7.86 18.38
CA ILE A 332 -11.56 8.92 19.02
C ILE A 332 -12.24 10.26 18.76
N THR A 333 -12.33 11.13 19.80
CA THR A 333 -12.85 12.49 19.66
C THR A 333 -11.73 13.49 19.93
N ILE A 334 -11.41 14.30 18.93
CA ILE A 334 -10.35 15.31 18.95
C ILE A 334 -10.98 16.68 19.21
N PRO A 335 -10.54 17.42 20.26
CA PRO A 335 -11.10 18.70 20.64
C PRO A 335 -10.70 19.84 19.69
N GLU A 336 -11.28 21.04 19.92
CA GLU A 336 -10.97 22.24 19.14
C GLU A 336 -9.54 22.74 19.34
N SER A 337 -8.96 22.48 20.51
CA SER A 337 -7.60 22.93 20.88
C SER A 337 -6.48 22.24 20.09
N VAL A 338 -6.71 21.07 19.51
CA VAL A 338 -5.68 20.33 18.76
C VAL A 338 -5.38 21.03 17.43
N THR A 339 -4.13 21.45 17.29
CA THR A 339 -3.60 22.13 16.10
C THR A 339 -2.58 21.29 15.35
N ASN A 340 -2.00 20.26 16.00
CA ASN A 340 -1.05 19.32 15.38
C ASN A 340 -1.47 17.87 15.63
N ILE A 341 -1.55 17.09 14.54
CA ILE A 341 -1.76 15.64 14.56
C ILE A 341 -0.67 15.02 13.68
N ASP A 342 0.28 14.38 14.33
CA ASP A 342 1.36 13.65 13.66
C ASP A 342 1.14 12.13 13.68
N ASP A 343 0.22 11.66 14.53
CA ASP A 343 -0.17 10.26 14.66
C ASP A 343 -0.94 9.75 13.44
N ASP A 344 -0.61 8.55 12.99
CA ASP A 344 -1.28 7.81 11.91
C ASP A 344 -2.23 6.72 12.43
N PHE A 345 -2.37 6.58 13.73
CA PHE A 345 -3.18 5.55 14.43
C PHE A 345 -2.80 4.12 14.03
N LYS A 346 -1.51 3.88 13.80
CA LYS A 346 -0.95 2.57 13.41
C LYS A 346 -1.37 1.48 14.38
N GLY A 347 -1.86 0.36 13.87
CA GLY A 347 -2.25 -0.79 14.70
C GLY A 347 -3.57 -0.64 15.48
N CYS A 348 -4.30 0.48 15.34
CA CYS A 348 -5.64 0.65 15.92
C CYS A 348 -6.69 -0.13 15.09
N ILE A 349 -6.56 -1.46 15.02
CA ILE A 349 -7.29 -2.33 14.07
C ILE A 349 -8.82 -2.30 14.20
N ASN A 350 -9.37 -1.80 15.29
CA ASN A 350 -10.81 -1.65 15.50
C ASN A 350 -11.30 -0.20 15.39
N LEU A 351 -10.42 0.77 15.12
CA LEU A 351 -10.80 2.17 15.00
C LEU A 351 -11.65 2.38 13.74
N GLN A 352 -12.91 2.76 13.93
CA GLN A 352 -13.89 2.96 12.85
C GLN A 352 -14.15 4.44 12.57
N GLU A 353 -13.90 5.31 13.55
CA GLU A 353 -14.29 6.71 13.43
C GLU A 353 -13.34 7.64 14.19
N ILE A 354 -12.90 8.71 13.51
CA ILE A 354 -12.20 9.84 14.12
C ILE A 354 -13.17 11.03 14.08
N LYS A 355 -13.60 11.49 15.27
CA LYS A 355 -14.49 12.65 15.44
C LYS A 355 -13.67 13.91 15.69
N ILE A 356 -14.05 15.00 15.08
CA ILE A 356 -13.43 16.32 15.26
C ILE A 356 -14.47 17.29 15.81
N ALA A 357 -14.13 18.03 16.85
CA ALA A 357 -14.98 19.10 17.36
C ALA A 357 -15.28 20.14 16.27
N THR A 358 -16.52 20.59 16.17
CA THR A 358 -16.97 21.51 15.09
C THR A 358 -16.19 22.81 15.04
N ALA A 359 -15.73 23.32 16.19
CA ALA A 359 -14.93 24.53 16.32
C ALA A 359 -13.43 24.34 16.01
N ASN A 360 -12.96 23.11 15.76
CA ASN A 360 -11.57 22.91 15.40
C ASN A 360 -11.24 23.63 14.08
N SER A 361 -10.17 24.46 14.11
CA SER A 361 -9.77 25.32 12.99
C SER A 361 -8.88 24.61 11.97
N ASN A 362 -8.26 23.49 12.32
CA ASN A 362 -7.21 22.82 11.53
C ASN A 362 -7.68 21.55 10.84
N TYR A 363 -8.68 20.87 11.43
CA TYR A 363 -9.10 19.54 11.00
C TYR A 363 -10.61 19.43 10.86
N VAL A 364 -11.04 18.44 10.10
CA VAL A 364 -12.44 18.06 9.94
C VAL A 364 -12.56 16.54 9.72
N SER A 365 -13.63 15.98 10.24
CA SER A 365 -14.00 14.58 9.95
C SER A 365 -15.12 14.53 8.91
N VAL A 366 -14.96 13.68 7.91
CA VAL A 366 -16.02 13.39 6.94
C VAL A 366 -16.26 11.89 6.95
N ASN A 367 -17.43 11.45 7.37
CA ASN A 367 -17.78 10.04 7.51
C ASN A 367 -16.78 9.24 8.37
N GLY A 368 -16.23 9.87 9.41
CA GLY A 368 -15.24 9.26 10.31
C GLY A 368 -13.81 9.28 9.83
N VAL A 369 -13.55 9.77 8.61
CA VAL A 369 -12.22 9.91 8.01
C VAL A 369 -11.65 11.29 8.32
N LEU A 370 -10.38 11.37 8.68
CA LEU A 370 -9.69 12.59 9.08
C LEU A 370 -9.11 13.33 7.87
N TYR A 371 -9.43 14.62 7.77
CA TYR A 371 -8.90 15.55 6.77
C TYR A 371 -8.39 16.82 7.43
N ASN A 372 -7.55 17.57 6.72
CA ASN A 372 -7.31 18.97 7.06
C ASN A 372 -8.61 19.79 6.89
N LYS A 373 -8.69 20.97 7.49
CA LYS A 373 -9.91 21.82 7.51
C LYS A 373 -10.47 22.10 6.12
N ASN A 374 -9.59 22.35 5.15
CA ASN A 374 -9.96 22.68 3.77
C ASN A 374 -10.32 21.44 2.93
N LYS A 375 -10.20 20.22 3.50
CA LYS A 375 -10.43 18.94 2.84
C LYS A 375 -9.54 18.70 1.61
N THR A 376 -8.36 19.34 1.57
CA THR A 376 -7.38 19.15 0.50
C THR A 376 -6.38 18.03 0.80
N VAL A 377 -6.23 17.66 2.08
CA VAL A 377 -5.36 16.57 2.53
C VAL A 377 -6.18 15.51 3.25
N LEU A 378 -6.15 14.27 2.77
CA LEU A 378 -6.63 13.11 3.50
C LEU A 378 -5.51 12.67 4.46
N ILE A 379 -5.76 12.76 5.77
CA ILE A 379 -4.75 12.52 6.81
C ILE A 379 -4.79 11.07 7.28
N CYS A 380 -5.98 10.55 7.64
CA CYS A 380 -6.11 9.17 8.13
C CYS A 380 -7.50 8.61 7.80
N TYR A 381 -7.51 7.44 7.20
CA TYR A 381 -8.67 6.56 7.08
C TYR A 381 -8.59 5.52 8.20
N PRO A 382 -9.58 5.45 9.11
CA PRO A 382 -9.53 4.51 10.23
C PRO A 382 -9.48 3.05 9.76
N ILE A 383 -8.46 2.31 10.19
CA ILE A 383 -8.16 0.95 9.73
C ILE A 383 -9.28 -0.05 10.02
N GLY A 384 -10.05 0.16 11.10
CA GLY A 384 -11.16 -0.73 11.51
C GLY A 384 -12.49 -0.47 10.79
N LYS A 385 -12.57 0.50 9.85
CA LYS A 385 -13.78 0.67 9.04
C LYS A 385 -14.02 -0.55 8.15
N ASN A 386 -15.30 -0.92 8.01
CA ASN A 386 -15.71 -2.13 7.28
C ASN A 386 -16.07 -1.86 5.79
N ASP A 387 -15.71 -0.68 5.26
CA ASP A 387 -15.98 -0.36 3.86
C ASP A 387 -15.17 -1.30 2.95
N LYS A 388 -15.83 -1.84 1.92
CA LYS A 388 -15.18 -2.58 0.84
C LYS A 388 -14.72 -1.66 -0.27
N ASP A 389 -15.53 -0.64 -0.55
CA ASP A 389 -15.32 0.37 -1.57
C ASP A 389 -15.28 1.74 -0.91
N PHE A 390 -14.25 2.51 -1.15
CA PHE A 390 -14.12 3.87 -0.63
C PHE A 390 -13.85 4.87 -1.75
N LYS A 391 -14.67 5.93 -1.81
CA LYS A 391 -14.43 7.07 -2.70
C LYS A 391 -13.83 8.22 -1.90
N ILE A 392 -12.61 8.61 -2.23
CA ILE A 392 -11.99 9.83 -1.71
C ILE A 392 -12.80 11.03 -2.20
N ILE A 393 -13.09 11.99 -1.32
CA ILE A 393 -13.91 13.16 -1.65
C ILE A 393 -13.23 14.04 -2.70
N ASP A 394 -14.03 14.68 -3.54
CA ASP A 394 -13.53 15.60 -4.56
C ASP A 394 -12.85 16.82 -3.90
N GLY A 395 -11.74 17.31 -4.48
CA GLY A 395 -10.94 18.42 -3.94
C GLY A 395 -9.74 18.00 -3.11
N VAL A 396 -9.59 16.72 -2.74
CA VAL A 396 -8.36 16.21 -2.12
C VAL A 396 -7.23 16.27 -3.14
N THR A 397 -6.13 16.94 -2.76
CA THR A 397 -4.91 17.09 -3.57
C THR A 397 -3.77 16.22 -3.08
N GLN A 398 -3.78 15.83 -1.81
CA GLN A 398 -2.75 15.01 -1.20
C GLN A 398 -3.35 13.91 -0.34
N ILE A 399 -2.81 12.70 -0.47
CA ILE A 399 -3.02 11.59 0.45
C ILE A 399 -1.76 11.50 1.31
N ARG A 400 -1.91 11.76 2.63
CA ARG A 400 -0.79 11.78 3.57
C ARG A 400 -0.11 10.40 3.66
N GLY A 401 1.14 10.39 4.10
CA GLY A 401 1.85 9.15 4.41
C GLY A 401 1.06 8.30 5.41
N ARG A 402 1.00 7.00 5.16
CA ARG A 402 0.25 5.99 5.95
C ARG A 402 -1.27 6.22 6.06
N ALA A 403 -1.86 7.13 5.29
CA ALA A 403 -3.28 7.48 5.40
C ALA A 403 -4.25 6.30 5.29
N PHE A 404 -3.89 5.23 4.55
CA PHE A 404 -4.62 3.96 4.44
C PHE A 404 -3.76 2.75 4.86
N TYR A 405 -2.73 2.96 5.69
CA TYR A 405 -1.82 1.90 6.08
C TYR A 405 -2.56 0.71 6.71
N ASN A 406 -2.31 -0.51 6.19
CA ASN A 406 -2.92 -1.76 6.65
C ASN A 406 -4.46 -1.79 6.63
N CYS A 407 -5.11 -1.00 5.74
CA CYS A 407 -6.57 -0.99 5.56
C CYS A 407 -7.03 -2.25 4.79
N THR A 408 -6.96 -3.40 5.45
CA THR A 408 -7.20 -4.72 4.83
C THR A 408 -8.66 -4.99 4.48
N ASN A 409 -9.62 -4.18 4.95
CA ASN A 409 -11.03 -4.32 4.55
C ASN A 409 -11.32 -3.76 3.16
N LEU A 410 -10.50 -2.81 2.66
CA LEU A 410 -10.72 -2.15 1.38
C LEU A 410 -10.31 -3.04 0.21
N THR A 411 -11.23 -3.25 -0.72
CA THR A 411 -11.00 -3.98 -1.96
C THR A 411 -10.87 -3.06 -3.18
N ASN A 412 -11.44 -1.86 -3.09
CA ASN A 412 -11.40 -0.85 -4.14
C ASN A 412 -11.37 0.57 -3.57
N ILE A 413 -10.53 1.42 -4.14
CA ILE A 413 -10.42 2.84 -3.79
C ILE A 413 -10.54 3.68 -5.05
N THR A 414 -11.43 4.67 -5.03
CA THR A 414 -11.59 5.63 -6.12
C THR A 414 -10.96 6.97 -5.73
N MET A 415 -9.93 7.38 -6.48
CA MET A 415 -9.28 8.68 -6.32
C MET A 415 -9.94 9.72 -7.24
N PRO A 416 -10.19 10.96 -6.78
CA PRO A 416 -10.63 12.05 -7.63
C PRO A 416 -9.48 12.60 -8.50
N ASP A 417 -9.82 13.24 -9.61
CA ASP A 417 -8.87 13.87 -10.53
C ASP A 417 -8.12 15.09 -9.92
N SER A 418 -8.35 15.42 -8.67
CA SER A 418 -7.65 16.49 -7.94
C SER A 418 -6.38 16.01 -7.22
N VAL A 419 -6.19 14.70 -7.01
CA VAL A 419 -5.03 14.16 -6.28
C VAL A 419 -3.76 14.37 -7.07
N GLN A 420 -2.76 15.00 -6.46
CA GLN A 420 -1.45 15.32 -7.03
C GLN A 420 -0.31 14.52 -6.42
N GLU A 421 -0.46 14.12 -5.15
CA GLU A 421 0.57 13.42 -4.39
C GLU A 421 -0.01 12.25 -3.59
N ILE A 422 0.70 11.10 -3.64
CA ILE A 422 0.46 9.92 -2.82
C ILE A 422 1.66 9.76 -1.89
N GLY A 423 1.44 9.92 -0.60
CA GLY A 423 2.47 9.92 0.45
C GLY A 423 3.13 8.55 0.67
N TRP A 424 4.20 8.54 1.44
CA TRP A 424 4.95 7.34 1.79
C TRP A 424 4.07 6.33 2.55
N LEU A 425 4.15 5.04 2.18
CA LEU A 425 3.31 3.98 2.73
C LEU A 425 1.80 4.30 2.74
N ALA A 426 1.32 5.25 1.91
CA ALA A 426 -0.07 5.73 1.97
C ALA A 426 -1.10 4.59 1.86
N PHE A 427 -0.83 3.58 1.04
CA PHE A 427 -1.62 2.35 0.88
C PHE A 427 -0.82 1.11 1.28
N GLY A 428 0.22 1.27 2.11
CA GLY A 428 1.06 0.15 2.53
C GLY A 428 0.23 -0.95 3.19
N TYR A 429 0.47 -2.20 2.81
CA TYR A 429 -0.18 -3.41 3.35
C TYR A 429 -1.72 -3.44 3.21
N CYS A 430 -2.29 -2.72 2.23
CA CYS A 430 -3.70 -2.88 1.84
C CYS A 430 -3.88 -4.23 1.10
N ASN A 431 -3.78 -5.34 1.83
CA ASN A 431 -3.64 -6.67 1.25
C ASN A 431 -4.84 -7.13 0.41
N ASN A 432 -6.03 -6.59 0.62
CA ASN A 432 -7.22 -6.94 -0.16
C ASN A 432 -7.49 -6.01 -1.34
N LEU A 433 -6.66 -4.98 -1.55
CA LEU A 433 -6.77 -4.11 -2.72
C LEU A 433 -6.40 -4.89 -3.99
N THR A 434 -7.36 -5.03 -4.92
CA THR A 434 -7.18 -5.86 -6.12
C THR A 434 -6.78 -5.06 -7.35
N SER A 435 -7.19 -3.80 -7.42
CA SER A 435 -6.85 -2.86 -8.49
C SER A 435 -6.98 -1.44 -8.01
N ILE A 436 -6.18 -0.55 -8.57
CA ILE A 436 -6.29 0.90 -8.33
C ILE A 436 -5.97 1.67 -9.61
N THR A 437 -6.67 2.77 -9.81
CA THR A 437 -6.41 3.70 -10.92
C THR A 437 -5.85 4.99 -10.36
N ILE A 438 -4.63 5.34 -10.77
CA ILE A 438 -3.97 6.59 -10.41
C ILE A 438 -4.43 7.68 -11.40
N PRO A 439 -4.98 8.81 -10.93
CA PRO A 439 -5.39 9.91 -11.81
C PRO A 439 -4.22 10.57 -12.54
N ASN A 440 -4.49 11.18 -13.70
CA ASN A 440 -3.47 11.91 -14.49
C ASN A 440 -2.90 13.15 -13.80
N SER A 441 -3.55 13.62 -12.75
CA SER A 441 -3.10 14.74 -11.92
C SER A 441 -1.98 14.39 -10.95
N VAL A 442 -1.78 13.08 -10.66
CA VAL A 442 -0.73 12.63 -9.75
C VAL A 442 0.63 12.84 -10.40
N THR A 443 1.49 13.57 -9.69
CA THR A 443 2.87 13.85 -10.09
C THR A 443 3.89 13.14 -9.24
N TRP A 444 3.49 12.63 -8.07
CA TRP A 444 4.40 11.98 -7.13
C TRP A 444 3.77 10.79 -6.44
N ILE A 445 4.43 9.62 -6.56
CA ILE A 445 4.18 8.42 -5.76
C ILE A 445 5.40 8.19 -4.87
N ASN A 446 5.24 8.45 -3.58
CA ASN A 446 6.32 8.43 -2.60
C ASN A 446 6.83 7.01 -2.29
N ILE A 447 7.92 6.95 -1.51
CA ILE A 447 8.58 5.71 -1.07
C ILE A 447 7.55 4.74 -0.50
N SER A 448 7.58 3.48 -0.97
CA SER A 448 6.74 2.38 -0.47
C SER A 448 5.22 2.64 -0.49
N ALA A 449 4.73 3.59 -1.30
CA ALA A 449 3.33 4.06 -1.25
C ALA A 449 2.29 2.93 -1.32
N PHE A 450 2.56 1.85 -2.07
CA PHE A 450 1.71 0.65 -2.21
C PHE A 450 2.43 -0.63 -1.75
N MET A 451 3.47 -0.50 -0.94
CA MET A 451 4.23 -1.65 -0.46
C MET A 451 3.33 -2.67 0.22
N GLY A 452 3.51 -3.96 -0.10
CA GLY A 452 2.78 -5.05 0.55
C GLY A 452 1.32 -5.19 0.13
N CYS A 453 0.85 -4.52 -0.94
CA CYS A 453 -0.47 -4.76 -1.52
C CYS A 453 -0.48 -6.12 -2.24
N ALA A 454 -0.45 -7.23 -1.47
CA ALA A 454 -0.17 -8.56 -1.99
C ALA A 454 -1.18 -9.07 -3.04
N ASN A 455 -2.44 -8.64 -2.97
CA ASN A 455 -3.48 -9.03 -3.93
C ASN A 455 -3.67 -8.04 -5.09
N LEU A 456 -2.84 -7.01 -5.21
CA LEU A 456 -2.91 -6.05 -6.30
C LEU A 456 -2.52 -6.71 -7.63
N LYS A 457 -3.50 -6.99 -8.48
CA LYS A 457 -3.32 -7.69 -9.76
C LYS A 457 -3.05 -6.75 -10.92
N SER A 458 -3.53 -5.51 -10.82
CA SER A 458 -3.37 -4.52 -11.87
C SER A 458 -3.36 -3.10 -11.30
N ILE A 459 -2.54 -2.28 -11.92
CA ILE A 459 -2.48 -0.84 -11.66
C ILE A 459 -2.35 -0.10 -12.98
N THR A 460 -2.95 1.08 -13.07
CA THR A 460 -2.78 1.97 -14.21
C THR A 460 -1.91 3.16 -13.79
N ILE A 461 -0.70 3.22 -14.33
CA ILE A 461 0.17 4.39 -14.21
C ILE A 461 -0.34 5.44 -15.19
N PRO A 462 -0.54 6.71 -14.77
CA PRO A 462 -1.03 7.75 -15.65
C PRO A 462 0.00 8.14 -16.72
N ASP A 463 -0.50 8.51 -17.92
CA ASP A 463 0.35 9.07 -18.98
C ASP A 463 0.58 10.57 -18.72
N SER A 464 1.34 10.85 -17.66
CA SER A 464 1.70 12.19 -17.18
C SER A 464 3.14 12.17 -16.65
N LYS A 465 3.72 13.38 -16.46
CA LYS A 465 5.04 13.48 -15.83
C LYS A 465 4.92 13.14 -14.34
N ILE A 466 5.35 11.92 -13.98
CA ILE A 466 5.23 11.37 -12.63
C ILE A 466 6.59 10.85 -12.15
N TRP A 467 6.87 11.05 -10.87
CA TRP A 467 7.98 10.46 -10.14
C TRP A 467 7.48 9.29 -9.30
N ILE A 468 8.11 8.14 -9.43
CA ILE A 468 7.80 6.91 -8.69
C ILE A 468 9.02 6.57 -7.86
N GLU A 469 8.88 6.61 -6.54
CA GLU A 469 10.01 6.48 -5.62
C GLU A 469 10.34 5.00 -5.29
N LYS A 470 11.42 4.83 -4.51
CA LYS A 470 11.94 3.52 -4.07
C LYS A 470 10.84 2.65 -3.46
N CYS A 471 10.83 1.35 -3.83
CA CYS A 471 9.90 0.33 -3.31
C CYS A 471 8.41 0.69 -3.43
N ALA A 472 8.03 1.66 -4.29
CA ALA A 472 6.64 2.17 -4.35
C ALA A 472 5.59 1.06 -4.47
N PHE A 473 5.91 -0.04 -5.17
CA PHE A 473 5.08 -1.25 -5.33
C PHE A 473 5.83 -2.52 -4.89
N GLY A 474 6.75 -2.40 -3.93
CA GLY A 474 7.44 -3.54 -3.35
C GLY A 474 6.46 -4.51 -2.68
N ASN A 475 6.76 -5.81 -2.68
CA ASN A 475 5.89 -6.85 -2.11
C ASN A 475 4.46 -6.93 -2.72
N CYS A 476 4.21 -6.36 -3.91
CA CYS A 476 2.96 -6.55 -4.65
C CYS A 476 3.00 -7.88 -5.42
N THR A 477 3.02 -9.01 -4.73
CA THR A 477 3.34 -10.34 -5.29
C THR A 477 2.35 -10.87 -6.34
N SER A 478 1.12 -10.36 -6.36
CA SER A 478 0.11 -10.68 -7.39
C SER A 478 0.25 -9.83 -8.67
N LEU A 479 1.05 -8.75 -8.66
CA LEU A 479 1.29 -7.92 -9.82
C LEU A 479 2.32 -8.59 -10.72
N LYS A 480 1.88 -9.23 -11.80
CA LYS A 480 2.76 -9.98 -12.72
C LYS A 480 3.27 -9.15 -13.89
N ASN A 481 2.67 -8.01 -14.12
CA ASN A 481 3.12 -7.10 -15.18
C ASN A 481 2.70 -5.67 -14.88
N ILE A 482 3.42 -4.73 -15.51
CA ILE A 482 3.12 -3.30 -15.43
C ILE A 482 3.33 -2.64 -16.79
N THR A 483 2.48 -1.67 -17.12
CA THR A 483 2.73 -0.77 -18.25
C THR A 483 3.20 0.58 -17.74
N ILE A 484 4.38 0.98 -18.20
CA ILE A 484 5.03 2.24 -17.84
C ILE A 484 4.93 3.19 -19.04
N PRO A 485 4.13 4.27 -18.96
CA PRO A 485 4.03 5.28 -19.99
C PRO A 485 5.37 5.98 -20.27
N GLY A 486 5.54 6.48 -21.49
CA GLY A 486 6.75 7.19 -21.88
C GLY A 486 6.96 8.55 -21.18
N SER A 487 5.92 9.08 -20.56
CA SER A 487 5.92 10.34 -19.82
C SER A 487 6.45 10.24 -18.38
N VAL A 488 6.68 9.01 -17.85
CA VAL A 488 7.22 8.80 -16.51
C VAL A 488 8.60 9.44 -16.40
N ALA A 489 8.79 10.29 -15.38
CA ALA A 489 9.98 11.11 -15.22
C ALA A 489 11.14 10.39 -14.51
N SER A 490 10.82 9.51 -13.58
CA SER A 490 11.79 8.74 -12.80
C SER A 490 11.15 7.52 -12.16
N ILE A 491 11.93 6.45 -12.01
CA ILE A 491 11.54 5.22 -11.32
C ILE A 491 12.65 4.89 -10.32
N GLY A 492 12.30 4.83 -9.05
CA GLY A 492 13.21 4.52 -7.95
C GLY A 492 13.61 3.05 -7.89
N GLU A 493 14.61 2.78 -7.08
CA GLU A 493 15.12 1.43 -6.83
C GLU A 493 14.00 0.51 -6.31
N GLU A 494 13.95 -0.73 -6.82
CA GLU A 494 12.96 -1.75 -6.41
C GLU A 494 11.48 -1.30 -6.49
N ALA A 495 11.18 -0.28 -7.28
CA ALA A 495 9.84 0.28 -7.37
C ALA A 495 8.79 -0.74 -7.82
N PHE A 496 9.16 -1.67 -8.70
CA PHE A 496 8.29 -2.72 -9.23
C PHE A 496 9.00 -4.06 -9.33
N GLY A 497 8.24 -5.14 -9.19
CA GLY A 497 8.70 -6.49 -9.50
C GLY A 497 9.59 -7.14 -8.43
N TYR A 498 9.63 -6.58 -7.23
CA TYR A 498 10.43 -7.09 -6.12
C TYR A 498 9.58 -7.45 -4.90
N TYR A 499 10.07 -8.44 -4.13
CA TYR A 499 9.55 -8.78 -2.81
C TYR A 499 10.69 -9.09 -1.85
N TYR A 500 10.48 -8.85 -0.55
CA TYR A 500 11.41 -9.21 0.51
C TYR A 500 11.17 -10.66 0.93
N ASP A 501 12.21 -11.47 0.85
CA ASP A 501 12.20 -12.85 1.31
C ASP A 501 12.78 -12.92 2.73
N LYS A 502 11.91 -13.18 3.71
CA LYS A 502 12.29 -13.27 5.11
C LYS A 502 13.16 -14.49 5.47
N TYR A 503 13.22 -15.50 4.60
CA TYR A 503 14.02 -16.70 4.84
C TYR A 503 15.48 -16.49 4.42
N ASP A 504 15.69 -15.74 3.35
CA ASP A 504 17.03 -15.43 2.84
C ASP A 504 17.50 -14.01 3.25
N ASP A 505 16.66 -13.28 4.00
CA ASP A 505 16.92 -11.89 4.45
C ASP A 505 17.36 -10.96 3.33
N CYS A 506 16.77 -11.10 2.16
CA CYS A 506 17.11 -10.32 0.98
C CYS A 506 15.90 -10.00 0.10
N THR A 507 16.07 -9.01 -0.77
CA THR A 507 15.07 -8.66 -1.79
C THR A 507 15.24 -9.56 -3.01
N LYS A 508 14.15 -10.18 -3.45
CA LYS A 508 14.08 -11.05 -4.63
C LYS A 508 13.14 -10.49 -5.69
N LYS A 509 13.35 -10.91 -6.94
CA LYS A 509 12.45 -10.58 -8.04
C LYS A 509 11.20 -11.46 -8.03
N ILE A 510 10.05 -10.90 -8.41
CA ILE A 510 8.82 -11.65 -8.65
C ILE A 510 9.00 -12.45 -9.94
N ASP A 511 8.79 -13.77 -9.89
CA ASP A 511 8.93 -14.66 -11.02
C ASP A 511 8.03 -14.26 -12.20
N ASN A 512 8.63 -14.25 -13.41
CA ASN A 512 7.97 -13.91 -14.67
C ASN A 512 7.33 -12.51 -14.67
N PHE A 513 7.86 -11.56 -13.88
CA PHE A 513 7.42 -10.18 -13.90
C PHE A 513 7.81 -9.53 -15.23
N LYS A 514 6.83 -8.93 -15.94
CA LYS A 514 7.03 -8.34 -17.26
C LYS A 514 6.71 -6.85 -17.28
N ILE A 515 7.56 -6.06 -17.93
CA ILE A 515 7.39 -4.62 -18.09
C ILE A 515 7.00 -4.30 -19.53
N TYR A 516 5.91 -3.55 -19.72
CA TYR A 516 5.53 -2.97 -21.00
C TYR A 516 5.90 -1.49 -20.98
N CYS A 517 6.74 -1.03 -21.92
CA CYS A 517 7.27 0.33 -21.92
C CYS A 517 7.48 0.86 -23.34
N TYR A 518 8.04 2.05 -23.47
CA TYR A 518 8.36 2.68 -24.74
C TYR A 518 9.87 2.85 -24.90
N SER A 519 10.38 2.82 -26.15
CA SER A 519 11.81 2.90 -26.41
C SER A 519 12.39 4.26 -25.97
N GLY A 520 13.58 4.23 -25.34
CA GLY A 520 14.29 5.41 -24.86
C GLY A 520 13.68 6.05 -23.61
N THR A 521 12.75 5.38 -22.90
CA THR A 521 12.09 5.92 -21.70
C THR A 521 12.65 5.34 -20.41
N GLU A 522 12.31 5.96 -19.27
CA GLU A 522 12.66 5.45 -17.93
C GLU A 522 12.13 4.03 -17.68
N GLY A 523 10.99 3.64 -18.28
CA GLY A 523 10.47 2.28 -18.20
C GLY A 523 11.37 1.25 -18.87
N GLU A 524 11.92 1.54 -20.05
CA GLU A 524 12.89 0.65 -20.72
C GLU A 524 14.20 0.59 -19.94
N LYS A 525 14.67 1.75 -19.45
CA LYS A 525 15.88 1.83 -18.63
C LYS A 525 15.75 0.98 -17.36
N TYR A 526 14.66 1.17 -16.61
CA TYR A 526 14.39 0.40 -15.38
C TYR A 526 14.35 -1.11 -15.66
N ALA A 527 13.68 -1.53 -16.74
CA ALA A 527 13.62 -2.95 -17.11
C ALA A 527 15.01 -3.54 -17.40
N LYS A 528 15.87 -2.82 -18.14
CA LYS A 528 17.23 -3.24 -18.49
C LYS A 528 18.15 -3.27 -17.27
N ASP A 529 18.19 -2.19 -16.49
CA ASP A 529 19.07 -2.06 -15.33
C ASP A 529 18.77 -3.13 -14.28
N ASN A 530 17.52 -3.54 -14.17
CA ASN A 530 17.08 -4.58 -13.24
C ASN A 530 16.94 -5.97 -13.89
N GLY A 531 17.22 -6.15 -15.18
CA GLY A 531 17.16 -7.44 -15.87
C GLY A 531 15.77 -8.08 -15.84
N PHE A 532 14.70 -7.30 -16.02
CA PHE A 532 13.32 -7.79 -16.19
C PHE A 532 13.03 -8.07 -17.66
N GLU A 533 12.15 -9.05 -17.92
CA GLU A 533 11.53 -9.21 -19.22
C GLU A 533 10.72 -7.97 -19.59
N TYR A 534 10.90 -7.42 -20.79
CA TYR A 534 10.15 -6.24 -21.24
C TYR A 534 9.72 -6.30 -22.69
N GLU A 535 8.70 -5.52 -23.04
CA GLU A 535 8.17 -5.37 -24.38
C GLU A 535 7.97 -3.90 -24.74
N LEU A 536 8.50 -3.48 -25.92
CA LEU A 536 8.41 -2.11 -26.38
C LEU A 536 7.10 -1.88 -27.14
N LEU A 537 6.25 -1.03 -26.57
CA LEU A 537 4.90 -0.73 -27.08
C LEU A 537 4.90 0.09 -28.37
N ASP A 538 5.89 0.94 -28.58
CA ASP A 538 6.06 1.77 -29.79
C ASP A 538 6.54 0.97 -31.01
N LYS A 539 7.01 -0.25 -30.82
CA LYS A 539 7.39 -1.18 -31.87
C LYS A 539 6.29 -2.19 -32.25
N LEU A 540 5.15 -2.12 -31.57
CA LEU A 540 4.00 -2.93 -31.96
C LEU A 540 3.34 -2.33 -33.22
N PRO A 541 2.81 -3.18 -34.14
CA PRO A 541 2.12 -2.69 -35.31
C PRO A 541 0.92 -1.82 -34.92
N THR A 542 0.84 -0.61 -35.49
CA THR A 542 -0.29 0.30 -35.24
C THR A 542 -1.59 -0.35 -35.71
N LEU A 543 -2.60 -0.34 -34.84
CA LEU A 543 -3.93 -0.83 -35.21
C LEU A 543 -4.53 0.04 -36.32
N ALA A 544 -4.92 -0.60 -37.42
CA ALA A 544 -5.60 0.08 -38.50
C ALA A 544 -6.91 0.74 -38.00
N LYS A 545 -7.23 1.88 -38.57
CA LYS A 545 -8.49 2.60 -38.33
C LYS A 545 -9.67 1.69 -38.64
N VAL A 546 -10.69 1.67 -37.77
CA VAL A 546 -11.94 0.95 -38.05
C VAL A 546 -12.65 1.56 -39.26
N THR A 547 -12.91 0.77 -40.26
CA THR A 547 -13.59 1.14 -41.50
C THR A 547 -15.03 0.63 -41.56
N GLY A 548 -15.79 1.04 -42.58
CA GLY A 548 -17.15 0.56 -42.82
C GLY A 548 -18.16 0.93 -41.74
N VAL A 549 -17.85 1.95 -40.89
CA VAL A 549 -18.75 2.38 -39.81
C VAL A 549 -19.97 3.07 -40.43
N LYS A 550 -21.13 2.45 -40.20
CA LYS A 550 -22.40 2.93 -40.78
C LYS A 550 -23.58 2.65 -39.87
N LEU A 551 -24.68 3.33 -40.15
CA LEU A 551 -25.94 3.02 -39.48
C LEU A 551 -26.45 1.63 -39.95
N GLY A 552 -26.64 0.71 -38.99
CA GLY A 552 -27.17 -0.63 -39.24
C GLY A 552 -28.67 -0.76 -38.97
N GLY A 553 -29.28 0.21 -38.31
CA GLY A 553 -30.72 0.22 -38.03
C GLY A 553 -31.11 1.33 -37.07
N ARG A 554 -32.42 1.69 -37.07
CA ARG A 554 -32.99 2.72 -36.22
C ARG A 554 -34.37 2.36 -35.70
N ALA A 555 -34.65 2.78 -34.49
CA ALA A 555 -35.96 2.73 -33.85
C ALA A 555 -36.28 4.11 -33.26
N ALA A 556 -37.43 4.25 -32.61
CA ALA A 556 -37.79 5.50 -31.93
C ALA A 556 -36.87 5.78 -30.72
N ASP A 557 -36.39 4.73 -30.07
CA ASP A 557 -35.62 4.76 -28.84
C ASP A 557 -34.21 4.19 -28.97
N ALA A 558 -33.77 3.80 -30.18
CA ALA A 558 -32.48 3.16 -30.38
C ALA A 558 -31.88 3.36 -31.78
N LEU A 559 -30.54 3.31 -31.83
CA LEU A 559 -29.76 3.26 -33.06
C LEU A 559 -28.81 2.06 -32.98
N ARG A 560 -28.60 1.41 -34.15
CA ARG A 560 -27.61 0.34 -34.31
C ARG A 560 -26.51 0.86 -35.24
N ILE A 561 -25.26 0.68 -34.80
CA ILE A 561 -24.06 1.04 -35.56
C ILE A 561 -23.35 -0.25 -35.91
N ASN A 562 -22.95 -0.40 -37.17
CA ASN A 562 -22.17 -1.52 -37.68
C ASN A 562 -20.83 -1.03 -38.21
N TRP A 563 -19.83 -1.91 -38.25
CA TRP A 563 -18.50 -1.61 -38.80
C TRP A 563 -17.86 -2.87 -39.38
N ALA A 564 -16.74 -2.70 -40.09
CA ALA A 564 -15.96 -3.82 -40.62
C ALA A 564 -15.06 -4.41 -39.51
N LYS A 565 -14.88 -5.74 -39.51
CA LYS A 565 -13.98 -6.43 -38.60
C LYS A 565 -12.55 -5.93 -38.81
N ASN A 566 -11.85 -5.63 -37.71
CA ASN A 566 -10.41 -5.40 -37.68
C ASN A 566 -9.72 -6.67 -37.19
N ALA A 567 -9.00 -7.34 -38.06
CA ALA A 567 -8.40 -8.65 -37.77
C ALA A 567 -7.32 -8.60 -36.66
N SER A 568 -6.63 -7.45 -36.52
CA SER A 568 -5.55 -7.26 -35.56
C SER A 568 -6.03 -6.79 -34.19
N ALA A 569 -7.33 -6.52 -34.02
CA ALA A 569 -7.91 -6.02 -32.79
C ALA A 569 -8.39 -7.16 -31.89
N ASP A 570 -8.37 -6.95 -30.57
CA ASP A 570 -9.05 -7.81 -29.61
C ASP A 570 -10.52 -7.38 -29.42
N GLY A 571 -10.81 -6.11 -29.69
CA GLY A 571 -12.16 -5.58 -29.56
C GLY A 571 -12.31 -4.12 -29.97
N TYR A 572 -13.40 -3.49 -29.53
CA TYR A 572 -13.77 -2.14 -29.98
C TYR A 572 -14.27 -1.29 -28.82
N ILE A 573 -13.99 0.02 -28.93
CA ILE A 573 -14.60 1.06 -28.10
C ILE A 573 -15.59 1.82 -28.96
N VAL A 574 -16.81 1.93 -28.49
CA VAL A 574 -17.87 2.75 -29.11
C VAL A 574 -18.11 3.96 -28.24
N GLU A 575 -18.06 5.14 -28.85
CA GLU A 575 -18.34 6.40 -28.18
C GLU A 575 -19.51 7.12 -28.84
N MET A 576 -20.26 7.86 -28.02
CA MET A 576 -21.36 8.72 -28.42
C MET A 576 -21.08 10.14 -27.97
N TYR A 577 -21.35 11.12 -28.83
CA TYR A 577 -21.21 12.54 -28.49
C TYR A 577 -22.40 12.99 -27.62
N GLN A 578 -22.11 13.44 -26.40
CA GLN A 578 -23.09 13.80 -25.40
C GLN A 578 -22.51 14.91 -24.49
N GLY A 579 -23.28 15.96 -24.20
CA GLY A 579 -22.86 17.06 -23.34
C GLY A 579 -21.55 17.71 -23.78
N ASN A 580 -21.40 18.00 -25.09
CA ASN A 580 -20.24 18.58 -25.73
C ASN A 580 -18.93 17.77 -25.68
N LYS A 581 -19.00 16.48 -25.28
CA LYS A 581 -17.85 15.58 -25.26
C LYS A 581 -18.19 14.18 -25.81
N TRP A 582 -17.16 13.42 -26.17
CA TRP A 582 -17.30 12.03 -26.53
C TRP A 582 -17.28 11.17 -25.25
N VAL A 583 -18.30 10.35 -25.09
CA VAL A 583 -18.47 9.46 -23.93
C VAL A 583 -18.49 8.02 -24.40
N ARG A 584 -17.69 7.17 -23.77
CA ARG A 584 -17.70 5.72 -24.04
C ARG A 584 -19.05 5.14 -23.66
N VAL A 585 -19.73 4.51 -24.62
CA VAL A 585 -21.01 3.83 -24.43
C VAL A 585 -20.92 2.32 -24.50
N ALA A 586 -19.80 1.78 -25.00
CA ALA A 586 -19.51 0.35 -24.95
C ALA A 586 -18.01 0.06 -25.06
N LYS A 587 -17.56 -0.98 -24.37
CA LYS A 587 -16.33 -1.74 -24.63
C LYS A 587 -16.75 -3.15 -25.06
N ILE A 588 -16.35 -3.55 -26.25
CA ILE A 588 -16.66 -4.84 -26.86
C ILE A 588 -15.39 -5.64 -26.88
N THR A 589 -15.35 -6.75 -26.16
CA THR A 589 -14.15 -7.56 -25.90
C THR A 589 -13.93 -8.70 -26.93
N ASN A 590 -14.82 -8.84 -27.90
CA ASN A 590 -14.70 -9.80 -28.97
C ASN A 590 -14.68 -9.08 -30.34
N ASN A 591 -13.58 -9.20 -31.09
CA ASN A 591 -13.41 -8.56 -32.38
C ASN A 591 -14.35 -9.06 -33.49
N SER A 592 -15.01 -10.22 -33.28
CA SER A 592 -16.04 -10.71 -34.19
C SER A 592 -17.37 -9.97 -34.03
N THR A 593 -17.58 -9.27 -32.94
CA THR A 593 -18.77 -8.43 -32.71
C THR A 593 -18.58 -7.09 -33.39
N THR A 594 -19.17 -6.93 -34.56
CA THR A 594 -19.03 -5.73 -35.41
C THR A 594 -20.31 -4.88 -35.45
N THR A 595 -21.12 -4.96 -34.42
CA THR A 595 -22.37 -4.22 -34.27
C THR A 595 -22.61 -3.80 -32.82
N PHE A 596 -23.22 -2.64 -32.65
CA PHE A 596 -23.63 -2.14 -31.34
C PHE A 596 -24.99 -1.46 -31.44
N ARG A 597 -25.91 -1.77 -30.51
CA ARG A 597 -27.21 -1.13 -30.40
C ARG A 597 -27.26 -0.27 -29.14
N LYS A 598 -27.40 1.05 -29.29
CA LYS A 598 -27.67 1.97 -28.17
C LYS A 598 -29.16 2.15 -28.04
N ALA A 599 -29.74 1.71 -26.94
CA ALA A 599 -31.12 1.93 -26.55
C ALA A 599 -31.24 3.14 -25.59
N GLY A 600 -32.48 3.50 -25.21
CA GLY A 600 -32.79 4.59 -24.29
C GLY A 600 -32.58 5.98 -24.89
N LEU A 601 -32.61 6.11 -26.21
CA LEU A 601 -32.47 7.36 -26.92
C LEU A 601 -33.81 8.10 -27.04
N LYS A 602 -33.76 9.42 -27.14
CA LYS A 602 -34.97 10.24 -27.41
C LYS A 602 -35.38 10.11 -28.88
N ALA A 603 -36.67 10.04 -29.13
CA ALA A 603 -37.25 9.95 -30.47
C ALA A 603 -36.94 11.25 -31.27
N SER A 604 -36.82 11.11 -32.61
CA SER A 604 -36.52 12.17 -33.54
C SER A 604 -35.30 13.04 -33.24
N THR A 605 -34.35 12.47 -32.46
CA THR A 605 -33.16 13.18 -32.00
C THR A 605 -31.93 12.70 -32.75
N VAL A 606 -31.01 13.61 -33.06
CA VAL A 606 -29.73 13.32 -33.76
C VAL A 606 -28.69 12.93 -32.74
N TYR A 607 -27.97 11.83 -33.02
CA TYR A 607 -26.85 11.33 -32.25
C TYR A 607 -25.65 11.11 -33.17
N LYS A 608 -24.43 11.27 -32.61
CA LYS A 608 -23.17 11.02 -33.30
C LYS A 608 -22.42 9.89 -32.59
N PHE A 609 -21.88 8.97 -33.36
CA PHE A 609 -21.08 7.85 -32.89
C PHE A 609 -19.76 7.78 -33.62
N ARG A 610 -18.73 7.25 -32.93
CA ARG A 610 -17.46 6.84 -33.52
C ARG A 610 -16.99 5.54 -32.85
N VAL A 611 -16.15 4.80 -33.55
CA VAL A 611 -15.64 3.50 -33.12
C VAL A 611 -14.14 3.49 -33.32
N ARG A 612 -13.40 2.93 -32.38
CA ARG A 612 -11.99 2.57 -32.56
C ARG A 612 -11.73 1.12 -32.11
N ALA A 613 -10.75 0.50 -32.75
CA ALA A 613 -10.25 -0.81 -32.33
C ALA A 613 -9.31 -0.66 -31.15
N TYR A 614 -9.19 -1.71 -30.33
CA TYR A 614 -8.12 -1.84 -29.36
C TYR A 614 -7.53 -3.24 -29.39
N LYS A 615 -6.25 -3.35 -28.99
CA LYS A 615 -5.53 -4.58 -28.73
C LYS A 615 -4.94 -4.52 -27.34
N MET A 616 -5.01 -5.60 -26.59
CA MET A 616 -4.38 -5.68 -25.29
C MET A 616 -2.89 -5.98 -25.45
N SER A 617 -2.06 -5.25 -24.71
CA SER A 617 -0.66 -5.59 -24.49
C SER A 617 -0.50 -5.63 -22.97
N GLY A 618 -0.42 -6.84 -22.41
CA GLY A 618 -0.57 -7.04 -20.97
C GLY A 618 -1.89 -6.50 -20.44
N SER A 619 -1.80 -5.65 -19.40
CA SER A 619 -2.96 -4.97 -18.81
C SER A 619 -3.40 -3.70 -19.57
N THR A 620 -2.59 -3.21 -20.53
CA THR A 620 -2.85 -1.96 -21.26
C THR A 620 -3.52 -2.20 -22.61
N ALA A 621 -4.51 -1.36 -22.93
CA ALA A 621 -5.15 -1.35 -24.22
C ALA A 621 -4.47 -0.36 -25.15
N LEU A 622 -3.90 -0.84 -26.25
CA LEU A 622 -3.43 -0.03 -27.38
C LEU A 622 -4.62 0.29 -28.28
N TYR A 623 -4.77 1.54 -28.67
CA TYR A 623 -5.93 1.98 -29.44
C TYR A 623 -5.54 2.41 -30.84
N GLY A 624 -6.30 1.93 -31.82
CA GLY A 624 -6.27 2.49 -33.17
C GLY A 624 -6.99 3.84 -33.25
N ASN A 625 -6.76 4.54 -34.35
CA ASN A 625 -7.46 5.80 -34.64
C ASN A 625 -8.97 5.62 -34.70
N TYR A 626 -9.72 6.64 -34.29
CA TYR A 626 -11.17 6.65 -34.44
C TYR A 626 -11.63 6.61 -35.90
N SER A 627 -12.75 5.89 -36.10
CA SER A 627 -13.47 5.92 -37.36
C SER A 627 -13.98 7.33 -37.76
N ALA A 628 -14.45 7.47 -38.99
CA ALA A 628 -15.34 8.57 -39.33
C ALA A 628 -16.58 8.55 -38.40
N THR A 629 -17.08 9.75 -38.09
CA THR A 629 -18.28 9.92 -37.29
C THR A 629 -19.54 9.55 -38.06
N VAL A 630 -20.35 8.65 -37.47
CA VAL A 630 -21.70 8.35 -37.97
C VAL A 630 -22.69 9.27 -37.26
N THR A 631 -23.42 10.05 -38.03
CA THR A 631 -24.50 10.91 -37.55
C THR A 631 -25.84 10.31 -37.97
N ALA A 632 -26.72 10.06 -37.04
CA ALA A 632 -28.03 9.44 -37.31
C ALA A 632 -29.12 10.02 -36.41
N ARG A 633 -30.34 10.09 -36.96
CA ARG A 633 -31.53 10.48 -36.20
C ARG A 633 -32.38 9.23 -35.87
N THR A 634 -32.92 9.16 -34.68
CA THR A 634 -33.93 8.16 -34.28
C THR A 634 -35.26 8.39 -35.01
N ASN A 635 -36.07 7.35 -35.12
CA ASN A 635 -37.43 7.49 -35.68
C ASN A 635 -38.33 8.28 -34.70
N PRO A 636 -39.42 8.87 -35.21
CA PRO A 636 -40.49 9.39 -34.36
C PRO A 636 -41.08 8.28 -33.48
N SER A 637 -41.62 8.65 -32.30
CA SER A 637 -42.28 7.71 -31.40
C SER A 637 -43.57 7.14 -32.04
N ILE A 638 -44.01 6.00 -31.48
CA ILE A 638 -45.27 5.35 -31.89
C ILE A 638 -46.45 6.31 -31.70
N MET A 639 -47.44 6.23 -32.61
CA MET A 639 -48.68 6.98 -32.48
C MET A 639 -49.57 6.43 -31.34
N LYS A 640 -50.10 7.35 -30.55
CA LYS A 640 -51.02 7.07 -29.44
C LYS A 640 -52.37 7.76 -29.64
N GLY A 641 -53.37 7.24 -28.97
CA GLY A 641 -54.70 7.85 -28.91
C GLY A 641 -55.41 7.95 -30.27
N VAL A 642 -55.10 7.04 -31.22
CA VAL A 642 -55.81 6.99 -32.50
C VAL A 642 -57.21 6.47 -32.23
N LYS A 643 -58.21 7.32 -32.46
CA LYS A 643 -59.63 7.05 -32.19
C LYS A 643 -60.55 7.76 -33.20
N ILE A 644 -61.74 7.32 -33.28
CA ILE A 644 -62.79 8.03 -34.05
C ILE A 644 -63.26 9.22 -33.23
N GLY A 645 -63.16 10.40 -33.83
CA GLY A 645 -63.65 11.69 -33.26
C GLY A 645 -64.97 12.16 -33.77
N GLY A 646 -65.56 11.45 -34.74
CA GLY A 646 -66.90 11.72 -35.29
C GLY A 646 -67.28 10.77 -36.41
N LYS A 647 -68.55 10.45 -36.50
CA LYS A 647 -69.19 9.57 -37.49
C LYS A 647 -70.29 10.30 -38.23
N ALA A 648 -70.33 10.13 -39.54
CA ALA A 648 -71.39 10.54 -40.42
C ALA A 648 -71.75 9.38 -41.32
N LYS A 649 -72.91 9.50 -42.02
CA LYS A 649 -73.34 8.46 -42.99
C LYS A 649 -72.37 8.19 -44.11
N ASP A 650 -71.57 9.18 -44.47
CA ASP A 650 -70.61 9.15 -45.61
C ASP A 650 -69.19 9.57 -45.21
N ALA A 651 -68.90 9.73 -43.90
CA ALA A 651 -67.62 10.20 -43.46
C ALA A 651 -67.23 9.70 -42.05
N LEU A 652 -65.95 9.56 -41.85
CA LEU A 652 -65.32 9.29 -40.55
C LEU A 652 -64.22 10.32 -40.24
N ARG A 653 -64.20 10.80 -38.98
CA ARG A 653 -63.13 11.63 -38.48
C ARG A 653 -62.24 10.81 -37.59
N VAL A 654 -60.92 10.75 -37.90
CA VAL A 654 -59.90 10.08 -37.14
C VAL A 654 -59.13 11.13 -36.35
N ASN A 655 -59.06 10.99 -35.06
CA ASN A 655 -58.28 11.83 -34.15
C ASN A 655 -57.13 11.02 -33.53
N TRP A 656 -56.06 11.71 -33.12
CA TRP A 656 -54.92 11.11 -32.42
C TRP A 656 -54.31 12.10 -31.43
N THR A 657 -53.51 11.58 -30.51
CA THR A 657 -52.72 12.42 -29.59
C THR A 657 -51.56 13.05 -30.32
N LYS A 658 -51.30 14.34 -30.10
CA LYS A 658 -50.17 15.07 -30.68
C LYS A 658 -48.87 14.33 -30.34
N ASN A 659 -48.09 14.02 -31.37
CA ASN A 659 -46.76 13.41 -31.21
C ASN A 659 -45.67 14.49 -31.23
N THR A 660 -45.11 14.84 -30.10
CA THR A 660 -44.13 15.92 -29.96
C THR A 660 -42.83 15.65 -30.69
N SER A 661 -42.53 14.37 -31.05
CA SER A 661 -41.37 13.96 -31.82
C SER A 661 -41.60 14.01 -33.34
N ALA A 662 -42.82 14.29 -33.80
CA ALA A 662 -43.19 14.32 -35.21
C ALA A 662 -43.01 15.70 -35.81
N GLN A 663 -42.70 15.74 -37.10
CA GLN A 663 -42.86 16.94 -37.95
C GLN A 663 -44.27 16.96 -38.55
N GLY A 664 -44.86 15.80 -38.77
CA GLY A 664 -46.21 15.63 -39.29
C GLY A 664 -46.67 14.19 -39.29
N TYR A 665 -47.77 13.92 -39.98
CA TYR A 665 -48.44 12.61 -39.96
C TYR A 665 -48.74 12.09 -41.35
N ILE A 666 -48.74 10.76 -41.51
CA ILE A 666 -49.28 10.04 -42.65
C ILE A 666 -50.49 9.29 -42.16
N VAL A 667 -51.63 9.51 -42.82
CA VAL A 667 -52.88 8.79 -42.59
C VAL A 667 -53.09 7.85 -43.77
N GLU A 668 -53.34 6.60 -43.48
CA GLU A 668 -53.64 5.55 -44.45
C GLU A 668 -54.95 4.88 -44.10
N MET A 669 -55.64 4.45 -45.13
CA MET A 669 -56.91 3.72 -45.07
C MET A 669 -56.73 2.38 -45.77
N TYR A 670 -57.27 1.30 -45.18
CA TYR A 670 -57.26 -0.04 -45.81
C TYR A 670 -58.29 -0.10 -46.89
N ARG A 671 -57.89 -0.38 -48.16
CA ARG A 671 -58.75 -0.42 -49.30
C ARG A 671 -58.16 -1.37 -50.34
N GLY A 672 -59.02 -2.27 -50.93
CA GLY A 672 -58.56 -3.21 -51.95
C GLY A 672 -57.38 -4.07 -51.49
N ASN A 673 -57.51 -4.69 -50.31
CA ASN A 673 -56.49 -5.55 -49.69
C ASN A 673 -55.11 -4.90 -49.39
N LYS A 674 -55.05 -3.54 -49.43
CA LYS A 674 -53.80 -2.82 -49.15
C LYS A 674 -54.07 -1.52 -48.38
N TRP A 675 -53.02 -1.01 -47.71
CA TRP A 675 -53.03 0.27 -47.05
C TRP A 675 -52.70 1.37 -48.08
N VAL A 676 -53.58 2.34 -48.24
CA VAL A 676 -53.44 3.46 -49.19
C VAL A 676 -53.33 4.78 -48.40
N ARG A 677 -52.34 5.60 -48.71
CA ARG A 677 -52.19 6.90 -48.11
C ARG A 677 -53.34 7.81 -48.54
N VAL A 678 -54.11 8.32 -47.58
CA VAL A 678 -55.25 9.21 -47.79
C VAL A 678 -54.95 10.67 -47.36
N ALA A 679 -53.90 10.89 -46.56
CA ALA A 679 -53.41 12.20 -46.22
C ALA A 679 -51.90 12.20 -45.84
N LYS A 680 -51.20 13.30 -46.14
CA LYS A 680 -49.94 13.72 -45.59
C LYS A 680 -50.16 15.08 -44.93
N ILE A 681 -50.01 15.14 -43.60
CA ILE A 681 -50.20 16.31 -42.77
C ILE A 681 -48.82 16.83 -42.38
N THR A 682 -48.48 18.01 -42.77
CA THR A 682 -47.13 18.60 -42.60
C THR A 682 -46.97 19.37 -41.28
N ASN A 683 -48.05 19.67 -40.60
CA ASN A 683 -48.06 20.34 -39.30
C ASN A 683 -48.45 19.36 -38.18
N ASN A 684 -47.54 19.15 -37.21
CA ASN A 684 -47.78 18.22 -36.09
C ASN A 684 -48.82 18.69 -35.08
N SER A 685 -49.29 19.96 -35.19
CA SER A 685 -50.40 20.47 -34.39
C SER A 685 -51.75 20.00 -34.91
N THR A 686 -51.83 19.56 -36.16
CA THR A 686 -53.04 18.98 -36.73
C THR A 686 -53.20 17.52 -36.30
N THR A 687 -54.07 17.26 -35.38
CA THR A 687 -54.28 15.95 -34.76
C THR A 687 -55.63 15.30 -35.13
N THR A 688 -56.19 15.72 -36.26
CA THR A 688 -57.45 15.21 -36.81
C THR A 688 -57.41 15.12 -38.34
N PHE A 689 -58.15 14.18 -38.88
CA PHE A 689 -58.36 14.04 -40.32
C PHE A 689 -59.78 13.53 -40.59
N ARG A 690 -60.53 14.16 -41.47
CA ARG A 690 -61.83 13.74 -41.91
C ARG A 690 -61.77 13.14 -43.32
N LYS A 691 -62.16 11.86 -43.43
CA LYS A 691 -62.37 11.22 -44.74
C LYS A 691 -63.85 11.19 -45.10
N ALA A 692 -64.21 11.88 -46.16
CA ALA A 692 -65.56 11.86 -46.72
C ALA A 692 -65.60 10.93 -47.98
N GLY A 693 -66.79 10.74 -48.52
CA GLY A 693 -67.04 9.86 -49.69
C GLY A 693 -66.94 8.39 -49.31
N LEU A 694 -67.35 8.01 -48.13
CA LEU A 694 -67.42 6.65 -47.66
C LEU A 694 -68.81 6.06 -47.82
N ALA A 695 -68.95 4.76 -48.10
CA ALA A 695 -70.22 4.05 -48.13
C ALA A 695 -70.87 4.00 -46.75
N ARG A 696 -72.18 4.12 -46.71
CA ARG A 696 -72.96 4.05 -45.46
C ARG A 696 -72.89 2.65 -44.82
N ASN A 697 -72.98 2.57 -43.51
CA ASN A 697 -73.00 1.29 -42.75
C ASN A 697 -71.87 0.35 -43.06
N THR A 698 -70.73 0.91 -43.45
CA THR A 698 -69.52 0.16 -43.90
C THR A 698 -68.36 0.41 -42.96
N THR A 699 -67.66 -0.72 -42.60
CA THR A 699 -66.49 -0.66 -41.72
C THR A 699 -65.23 -0.27 -42.48
N TYR A 700 -64.53 0.73 -42.00
CA TYR A 700 -63.26 1.20 -42.55
C TYR A 700 -62.14 1.11 -41.50
N LYS A 701 -60.97 0.73 -41.94
CA LYS A 701 -59.75 0.69 -41.10
C LYS A 701 -58.83 1.82 -41.48
N PHE A 702 -58.37 2.55 -40.44
CA PHE A 702 -57.40 3.60 -40.57
C PHE A 702 -56.17 3.31 -39.71
N ARG A 703 -55.01 3.81 -40.20
CA ARG A 703 -53.82 3.85 -39.37
C ARG A 703 -53.12 5.17 -39.59
N VAL A 704 -52.45 5.64 -38.52
CA VAL A 704 -51.72 6.91 -38.51
C VAL A 704 -50.32 6.64 -38.05
N ARG A 705 -49.34 7.20 -38.71
CA ARG A 705 -47.95 7.21 -38.23
C ARG A 705 -47.37 8.60 -38.27
N ALA A 706 -46.51 8.89 -37.32
CA ALA A 706 -45.70 10.11 -37.31
C ALA A 706 -44.58 10.03 -38.34
N TYR A 707 -44.16 11.15 -38.89
CA TYR A 707 -42.92 11.25 -39.64
C TYR A 707 -42.10 12.46 -39.20
N HIS A 708 -40.79 12.39 -39.46
CA HIS A 708 -39.84 13.49 -39.31
C HIS A 708 -38.83 13.41 -40.48
N MET A 709 -38.52 14.53 -41.11
CA MET A 709 -37.56 14.56 -42.20
C MET A 709 -36.12 14.55 -41.67
N SER A 710 -35.27 13.74 -42.29
CA SER A 710 -33.82 13.74 -42.07
C SER A 710 -33.14 14.01 -43.39
N GLY A 711 -32.81 15.27 -43.63
CA GLY A 711 -32.58 15.79 -44.99
C GLY A 711 -33.82 15.55 -45.83
N ASN A 712 -33.66 15.04 -47.03
CA ASN A 712 -34.77 14.72 -47.94
C ASN A 712 -35.46 13.37 -47.67
N THR A 713 -35.03 12.61 -46.66
CA THR A 713 -35.58 11.28 -46.38
C THR A 713 -36.54 11.32 -45.18
N PRO A 714 -37.78 10.89 -45.32
CA PRO A 714 -38.71 10.79 -44.20
C PRO A 714 -38.41 9.58 -43.34
N LEU A 715 -38.32 9.78 -42.05
CA LEU A 715 -38.23 8.76 -41.02
C LEU A 715 -39.65 8.57 -40.41
N TYR A 716 -40.07 7.33 -40.27
CA TYR A 716 -41.43 7.03 -39.83
C TYR A 716 -41.41 6.34 -38.47
N GLY A 717 -42.33 6.74 -37.59
CA GLY A 717 -42.71 6.03 -36.38
C GLY A 717 -43.66 4.86 -36.67
N ASN A 718 -43.89 4.03 -35.67
CA ASN A 718 -44.86 2.94 -35.78
C ASN A 718 -46.28 3.47 -35.84
N TYR A 719 -47.14 2.71 -36.52
CA TYR A 719 -48.52 3.03 -36.67
C TYR A 719 -49.31 2.88 -35.35
N GLY A 720 -50.27 3.81 -35.14
CA GLY A 720 -51.46 3.54 -34.37
C GLY A 720 -52.66 3.25 -35.29
N SER A 721 -53.54 2.34 -35.01
CA SER A 721 -54.61 1.86 -35.88
C SER A 721 -55.97 1.98 -35.21
N ILE A 722 -57.02 2.13 -36.01
CA ILE A 722 -58.43 2.10 -35.60
C ILE A 722 -59.29 1.51 -36.69
N SER A 723 -60.32 0.80 -36.31
CA SER A 723 -61.39 0.30 -37.21
C SER A 723 -62.74 0.77 -36.74
N GLU A 724 -63.60 1.28 -37.62
CA GLU A 724 -64.85 1.80 -37.25
C GLU A 724 -65.83 1.81 -38.44
N LYS A 725 -67.13 1.76 -38.12
CA LYS A 725 -68.24 1.70 -39.07
C LYS A 725 -68.86 3.09 -39.24
N THR A 726 -69.18 3.50 -40.48
CA THR A 726 -69.95 4.71 -40.77
C THR A 726 -71.37 4.61 -40.17
N ALA A 727 -72.05 5.74 -39.94
CA ALA A 727 -73.38 5.72 -39.45
C ALA A 727 -74.34 5.11 -40.48
N ALA A 728 -75.41 4.51 -39.97
CA ALA A 728 -76.47 3.88 -40.81
C ALA A 728 -77.46 4.92 -41.38
N LYS A 729 -77.76 5.94 -40.54
CA LYS A 729 -78.71 7.06 -40.89
C LYS A 729 -77.94 8.38 -40.92
#